data_d785d767b88822e90a0d91ea75128ea2
#
_entry.id   d785d767b88822e90a0d91ea75128ea2
#
_cell.length_a   1.000
_cell.length_b   1.000
_cell.length_c   1.000
_cell.angle_alpha   90.00
_cell.angle_beta   90.00
_cell.angle_gamma   90.00
#
_symmetry.space_group_name_H-M   'P 1'
#
loop_
_entity.id
_entity.type
_entity.pdbx_description
1 polymer ?
#
loop_
_entity_poly.entity_id
_entity_poly.type
_entity_poly.pdbx_seq_one_letter_code
_entity_poly.pdbx_strand_id
1 'polypeptide(L)'
;MRKTILLFLVLLYNVSMVASPALRIKILVSQPDGTKVTLVKGGDEHISYYITSDNYVVIKNASGAYCYVWQDTVSGFTTGKFLAHDVNDRSRDERVWLERYGVRAAEITVEAKRLRGRQGVSSRSLGRDQFGSPLIPVILVQYSDIKFTVDNVTATYQDYFNAENYTGNGGRGSVRDYFVSQSMGKYTPTFDIVGVITLSNNRSYYGQNDGFYNDVHLDEMVSEAVEKAESSGLDFSKYSNGDGRIPVVSIVYAGVGEQSSDEENAVWAKFSSRTIITKGGTISSYLVTNELFYNSSESVYELDGIGVFCHEFSHFLGLPDFYNTNESTDIFGLSFWSIMDYGQYWANGKIPVGYTAYEREFMGWLSIDTLETKKQLCHVNALGSESQNAYYILNDNDDTRSEYYILENRQPSTWFPKTLGSGLLIMHVDYSYGAWADNEVNNDAAHQRMTIIPADGKLVKENQAMPSDYQGDLFPGITENTSMSDYTTPAFAPYRGGSLGKYITSISESNGVVSFCYMADGILEKPENLSIQNKDGSRVLMWNPVEEAETYCVEVYDGETLVKTQDVSYNFMDLTTVGLVKHPTFKVIAKAARYVDSPAAEISFENPLGVENITGGNGGEEYDVYTIEGVLLCKDKAWDELEDLPNDKIYILRSKKSNTVKKIVNGQYE
;
A
#
# COMPACT_ATOMS: atom_id res chain seq x y z
N MET A 1 25.98 1.59 -61.64
CA MET A 1 24.60 1.37 -61.17
C MET A 1 24.65 0.70 -59.79
N ARG A 2 24.57 1.47 -58.73
CA ARG A 2 24.44 0.97 -57.36
C ARG A 2 22.96 0.87 -57.04
N LYS A 3 22.48 -0.36 -56.79
CA LYS A 3 21.14 -0.62 -56.29
C LYS A 3 21.13 -0.37 -54.78
N THR A 4 20.48 0.72 -54.36
CA THR A 4 20.17 1.00 -52.96
C THR A 4 18.99 0.12 -52.55
N ILE A 5 19.24 -0.85 -51.69
CA ILE A 5 18.19 -1.65 -51.05
C ILE A 5 17.65 -0.80 -49.87
N LEU A 6 16.42 -0.34 -50.03
CA LEU A 6 15.67 0.32 -48.96
C LEU A 6 15.15 -0.79 -48.02
N LEU A 7 15.78 -0.92 -46.86
CA LEU A 7 15.32 -1.84 -45.80
C LEU A 7 14.16 -1.15 -45.07
N PHE A 8 12.94 -1.59 -45.36
CA PHE A 8 11.78 -1.24 -44.53
C PHE A 8 11.90 -1.93 -43.19
N LEU A 9 12.35 -1.22 -42.17
CA LEU A 9 12.17 -1.62 -40.75
C LEU A 9 10.68 -1.50 -40.44
N VAL A 10 9.95 -2.58 -40.46
CA VAL A 10 8.64 -2.70 -39.86
C VAL A 10 8.88 -2.70 -38.33
N LEU A 11 8.74 -1.56 -37.70
CA LEU A 11 8.62 -1.47 -36.25
C LEU A 11 7.30 -2.16 -35.86
N LEU A 12 7.40 -3.40 -35.38
CA LEU A 12 6.31 -4.05 -34.68
C LEU A 12 6.08 -3.28 -33.37
N TYR A 13 5.09 -2.41 -33.37
CA TYR A 13 4.56 -1.82 -32.13
C TYR A 13 3.86 -2.95 -31.37
N ASN A 14 4.35 -3.25 -30.18
CA ASN A 14 3.64 -4.07 -29.22
C ASN A 14 2.41 -3.27 -28.76
N VAL A 15 1.23 -3.80 -28.95
CA VAL A 15 -0.02 -3.26 -28.40
C VAL A 15 -0.19 -3.90 -27.03
N SER A 16 -0.14 -3.11 -25.97
CA SER A 16 -0.50 -3.58 -24.63
C SER A 16 -1.97 -3.27 -24.41
N MET A 17 -2.77 -4.29 -24.06
CA MET A 17 -4.14 -4.17 -23.60
C MET A 17 -4.18 -4.68 -22.17
N VAL A 18 -4.83 -3.94 -21.30
CA VAL A 18 -5.09 -4.30 -19.90
C VAL A 18 -6.46 -3.75 -19.53
N ALA A 19 -7.20 -4.46 -18.71
CA ALA A 19 -8.56 -4.07 -18.36
C ALA A 19 -9.05 -4.66 -17.05
N SER A 20 -10.17 -4.12 -16.60
CA SER A 20 -10.90 -4.56 -15.41
C SER A 20 -11.28 -6.03 -15.49
N PRO A 21 -11.12 -6.82 -14.40
CA PRO A 21 -11.62 -8.19 -14.33
C PRO A 21 -13.14 -8.20 -14.42
N ALA A 22 -13.73 -9.32 -14.87
CA ALA A 22 -15.16 -9.51 -14.78
C ALA A 22 -15.64 -9.37 -13.33
N LEU A 23 -16.64 -8.56 -13.11
CA LEU A 23 -17.30 -8.51 -11.80
C LEU A 23 -18.01 -9.86 -11.58
N ARG A 24 -17.54 -10.65 -10.59
CA ARG A 24 -18.00 -12.03 -10.34
C ARG A 24 -19.40 -12.08 -9.72
N ILE A 25 -20.39 -11.60 -10.49
CA ILE A 25 -21.79 -11.63 -10.09
C ILE A 25 -22.34 -13.03 -10.32
N LYS A 26 -23.03 -13.58 -9.30
CA LYS A 26 -23.83 -14.80 -9.46
C LYS A 26 -25.14 -14.45 -10.15
N ILE A 27 -25.37 -15.02 -11.32
CA ILE A 27 -26.64 -14.91 -12.04
C ILE A 27 -27.40 -16.23 -11.98
N LEU A 28 -28.71 -16.18 -11.76
CA LEU A 28 -29.57 -17.32 -11.84
C LEU A 28 -30.32 -17.28 -13.16
N VAL A 29 -29.99 -18.19 -14.06
CA VAL A 29 -30.51 -18.23 -15.43
C VAL A 29 -31.54 -19.34 -15.58
N SER A 30 -32.62 -19.04 -16.31
CA SER A 30 -33.61 -20.06 -16.73
C SER A 30 -33.21 -20.64 -18.08
N GLN A 31 -33.07 -21.95 -18.17
CA GLN A 31 -32.76 -22.67 -19.38
C GLN A 31 -34.03 -22.98 -20.23
N PRO A 32 -33.93 -23.24 -21.54
CA PRO A 32 -35.07 -23.55 -22.39
C PRO A 32 -35.82 -24.81 -22.02
N ASP A 33 -35.22 -25.75 -21.30
CA ASP A 33 -35.84 -26.95 -20.76
C ASP A 33 -36.63 -26.73 -19.47
N GLY A 34 -36.66 -25.48 -18.97
CA GLY A 34 -37.33 -25.07 -17.75
C GLY A 34 -36.52 -25.25 -16.47
N THR A 35 -35.29 -25.76 -16.58
CA THR A 35 -34.35 -25.83 -15.44
C THR A 35 -33.74 -24.45 -15.17
N LYS A 36 -33.08 -24.31 -14.02
CA LYS A 36 -32.28 -23.12 -13.66
C LYS A 36 -30.85 -23.53 -13.41
N VAL A 37 -29.95 -22.63 -13.69
CA VAL A 37 -28.50 -22.78 -13.39
C VAL A 37 -27.96 -21.50 -12.80
N THR A 38 -27.11 -21.66 -11.78
CA THR A 38 -26.35 -20.53 -11.16
C THR A 38 -25.01 -20.45 -11.82
N LEU A 39 -24.74 -19.32 -12.47
CA LEU A 39 -23.50 -19.05 -13.19
C LEU A 39 -22.79 -17.84 -12.60
N VAL A 40 -21.49 -17.78 -12.78
CA VAL A 40 -20.64 -16.62 -12.44
C VAL A 40 -19.95 -16.17 -13.72
N LYS A 41 -19.95 -14.88 -14.03
CA LYS A 41 -19.21 -14.34 -15.16
C LYS A 41 -17.73 -14.44 -14.89
N GLY A 42 -16.97 -14.89 -15.89
CA GLY A 42 -15.53 -14.95 -15.92
C GLY A 42 -14.99 -14.31 -17.19
N GLY A 43 -13.67 -14.10 -17.25
CA GLY A 43 -13.03 -13.51 -18.41
C GLY A 43 -12.42 -12.13 -18.12
N ASP A 44 -11.77 -11.64 -19.13
CA ASP A 44 -11.12 -10.34 -19.18
C ASP A 44 -11.46 -9.64 -20.51
N GLU A 45 -10.80 -8.56 -20.82
CA GLU A 45 -10.99 -7.78 -22.05
C GLU A 45 -10.75 -8.56 -23.34
N HIS A 46 -10.12 -9.73 -23.27
CA HIS A 46 -9.83 -10.55 -24.43
C HIS A 46 -10.87 -11.64 -24.65
N ILE A 47 -11.33 -12.24 -23.54
CA ILE A 47 -12.26 -13.37 -23.59
C ILE A 47 -13.29 -13.26 -22.49
N SER A 48 -14.53 -13.60 -22.80
CA SER A 48 -15.65 -13.63 -21.86
C SER A 48 -16.36 -14.96 -21.87
N TYR A 49 -16.76 -15.45 -20.69
CA TYR A 49 -17.47 -16.71 -20.52
C TYR A 49 -18.19 -16.72 -19.16
N TYR A 50 -18.93 -17.80 -18.90
CA TYR A 50 -19.52 -18.07 -17.61
C TYR A 50 -18.95 -19.36 -17.03
N ILE A 51 -18.97 -19.49 -15.71
CA ILE A 51 -18.56 -20.71 -14.99
C ILE A 51 -19.65 -21.20 -14.06
N THR A 52 -19.75 -22.52 -13.94
CA THR A 52 -20.55 -23.18 -12.90
C THR A 52 -19.83 -23.14 -11.55
N SER A 53 -20.53 -23.46 -10.46
CA SER A 53 -19.95 -23.50 -9.10
C SER A 53 -18.78 -24.46 -8.91
N ASP A 54 -18.59 -25.41 -9.84
CA ASP A 54 -17.46 -26.33 -9.89
C ASP A 54 -16.53 -26.07 -11.08
N ASN A 55 -16.55 -24.82 -11.61
CA ASN A 55 -15.61 -24.26 -12.58
C ASN A 55 -15.63 -24.85 -14.01
N TYR A 56 -16.72 -25.46 -14.44
CA TYR A 56 -16.89 -25.76 -15.84
C TYR A 56 -17.33 -24.53 -16.62
N VAL A 57 -16.70 -24.32 -17.76
CA VAL A 57 -16.98 -23.18 -18.63
C VAL A 57 -18.28 -23.39 -19.39
N VAL A 58 -19.03 -22.32 -19.47
CA VAL A 58 -20.34 -22.25 -20.10
C VAL A 58 -20.40 -21.04 -21.02
N ILE A 59 -20.93 -21.21 -22.22
CA ILE A 59 -21.24 -20.13 -23.17
C ILE A 59 -22.65 -20.30 -23.72
N LYS A 60 -23.23 -19.22 -24.25
CA LYS A 60 -24.51 -19.29 -24.96
C LYS A 60 -24.35 -19.92 -26.34
N ASN A 61 -25.27 -20.81 -26.70
CA ASN A 61 -25.36 -21.27 -28.07
C ASN A 61 -26.19 -20.31 -28.94
N ALA A 62 -26.30 -20.57 -30.23
CA ALA A 62 -27.05 -19.74 -31.17
C ALA A 62 -28.55 -19.54 -30.82
N SER A 63 -29.12 -20.34 -29.95
CA SER A 63 -30.51 -20.19 -29.45
C SER A 63 -30.57 -19.42 -28.12
N GLY A 64 -29.44 -18.94 -27.59
CA GLY A 64 -29.34 -18.22 -26.29
C GLY A 64 -29.35 -19.15 -25.08
N ALA A 65 -29.27 -20.48 -25.26
CA ALA A 65 -29.18 -21.43 -24.15
C ALA A 65 -27.74 -21.59 -23.67
N TYR A 66 -27.53 -21.65 -22.35
CA TYR A 66 -26.24 -21.84 -21.74
C TYR A 66 -25.79 -23.30 -21.82
N CYS A 67 -24.72 -23.58 -22.55
CA CYS A 67 -24.17 -24.91 -22.78
C CYS A 67 -22.72 -25.00 -22.25
N TYR A 68 -22.34 -26.18 -21.75
CA TYR A 68 -20.94 -26.44 -21.43
C TYR A 68 -20.07 -26.35 -22.66
N VAL A 69 -18.83 -25.92 -22.46
CA VAL A 69 -17.80 -25.84 -23.50
C VAL A 69 -17.01 -27.15 -23.59
N TRP A 70 -16.63 -27.55 -24.78
CA TRP A 70 -15.66 -28.60 -25.03
C TRP A 70 -14.67 -28.18 -26.11
N GLN A 71 -13.51 -28.79 -26.16
CA GLN A 71 -12.48 -28.51 -27.14
C GLN A 71 -12.63 -29.47 -28.32
N ASP A 72 -12.94 -28.92 -29.49
CA ASP A 72 -12.93 -29.62 -30.77
C ASP A 72 -11.56 -29.45 -31.44
N THR A 73 -11.08 -30.52 -32.09
CA THR A 73 -9.75 -30.51 -32.73
C THR A 73 -9.64 -29.62 -33.96
N VAL A 74 -10.77 -29.18 -34.51
CA VAL A 74 -10.85 -28.40 -35.77
C VAL A 74 -11.31 -26.98 -35.49
N SER A 75 -12.36 -26.82 -34.67
CA SER A 75 -13.02 -25.54 -34.40
C SER A 75 -12.57 -24.88 -33.08
N GLY A 76 -11.67 -25.52 -32.34
CA GLY A 76 -11.27 -25.01 -31.01
C GLY A 76 -12.34 -25.19 -29.95
N PHE A 77 -12.51 -24.22 -29.07
CA PHE A 77 -13.55 -24.26 -28.04
C PHE A 77 -14.93 -23.98 -28.63
N THR A 78 -15.89 -24.83 -28.34
CA THR A 78 -17.27 -24.73 -28.87
C THR A 78 -18.29 -25.25 -27.88
N THR A 79 -19.58 -24.95 -28.11
CA THR A 79 -20.68 -25.44 -27.28
C THR A 79 -20.83 -26.95 -27.35
N GLY A 80 -20.91 -27.58 -26.19
CA GLY A 80 -21.20 -29.01 -26.06
C GLY A 80 -22.68 -29.35 -26.26
N LYS A 81 -23.00 -30.62 -26.13
CA LYS A 81 -24.35 -31.14 -26.37
C LYS A 81 -25.31 -30.98 -25.19
N PHE A 82 -24.82 -30.64 -24.01
CA PHE A 82 -25.63 -30.49 -22.80
C PHE A 82 -25.82 -29.02 -22.43
N LEU A 83 -27.05 -28.69 -22.03
CA LEU A 83 -27.31 -27.46 -21.27
C LEU A 83 -26.61 -27.53 -19.94
N ALA A 84 -26.19 -26.35 -19.42
CA ALA A 84 -25.55 -26.27 -18.12
C ALA A 84 -26.59 -26.38 -17.00
N HIS A 85 -26.29 -27.18 -15.99
CA HIS A 85 -27.12 -27.35 -14.78
C HIS A 85 -26.27 -27.18 -13.52
N ASP A 86 -26.93 -26.83 -12.41
CA ASP A 86 -26.30 -26.86 -11.11
C ASP A 86 -25.86 -28.29 -10.74
N VAL A 87 -24.79 -28.45 -9.98
CA VAL A 87 -24.11 -29.73 -9.70
C VAL A 87 -25.09 -30.84 -9.27
N ASN A 88 -26.10 -30.48 -8.46
CA ASN A 88 -27.07 -31.43 -7.92
C ASN A 88 -28.14 -31.87 -8.96
N ASP A 89 -28.37 -31.05 -9.98
CA ASP A 89 -29.44 -31.28 -10.98
C ASP A 89 -28.90 -31.99 -12.24
N ARG A 90 -27.61 -32.25 -12.33
CA ARG A 90 -26.96 -32.91 -13.47
C ARG A 90 -27.36 -34.36 -13.58
N SER A 91 -27.73 -34.77 -14.77
CA SER A 91 -27.95 -36.18 -15.11
C SER A 91 -26.65 -37.00 -15.02
N ARG A 92 -26.75 -38.31 -14.91
CA ARG A 92 -25.57 -39.21 -14.94
C ARG A 92 -24.76 -39.06 -16.22
N ASP A 93 -25.42 -38.97 -17.35
CA ASP A 93 -24.76 -38.88 -18.67
C ASP A 93 -24.04 -37.54 -18.83
N GLU A 94 -24.59 -36.47 -18.30
CA GLU A 94 -23.98 -35.14 -18.25
C GLU A 94 -22.71 -35.13 -17.39
N ARG A 95 -22.73 -35.72 -16.19
CA ARG A 95 -21.55 -35.84 -15.33
C ARG A 95 -20.40 -36.59 -15.99
N VAL A 96 -20.71 -37.76 -16.62
CA VAL A 96 -19.75 -38.58 -17.34
C VAL A 96 -19.16 -37.82 -18.54
N TRP A 97 -19.98 -37.01 -19.21
CA TRP A 97 -19.52 -36.22 -20.34
C TRP A 97 -18.62 -35.07 -19.88
N LEU A 98 -19.00 -34.37 -18.78
CA LEU A 98 -18.21 -33.30 -18.19
C LEU A 98 -16.83 -33.78 -17.73
N GLU A 99 -16.76 -34.92 -17.03
CA GLU A 99 -15.50 -35.51 -16.60
C GLU A 99 -14.55 -35.82 -17.77
N ARG A 100 -15.09 -36.08 -18.95
CA ARG A 100 -14.31 -36.49 -20.12
C ARG A 100 -14.02 -35.38 -21.11
N TYR A 101 -14.90 -34.41 -21.24
CA TYR A 101 -14.90 -33.43 -22.31
C TYR A 101 -15.13 -31.99 -21.84
N GLY A 102 -15.63 -31.80 -20.62
CA GLY A 102 -15.96 -30.48 -20.11
C GLY A 102 -14.70 -29.66 -19.88
N VAL A 103 -14.66 -28.45 -20.40
CA VAL A 103 -13.56 -27.51 -20.27
C VAL A 103 -13.70 -26.76 -18.95
N ARG A 104 -12.62 -26.63 -18.21
CA ARG A 104 -12.54 -25.80 -17.01
C ARG A 104 -11.93 -24.43 -17.31
N ALA A 105 -12.22 -23.44 -16.47
CA ALA A 105 -11.73 -22.07 -16.64
C ALA A 105 -10.21 -22.03 -16.91
N ALA A 106 -9.41 -22.78 -16.16
CA ALA A 106 -7.97 -22.86 -16.34
C ALA A 106 -7.51 -23.31 -17.74
N GLU A 107 -8.32 -24.07 -18.47
CA GLU A 107 -7.98 -24.58 -19.81
C GLU A 107 -8.20 -23.51 -20.90
N ILE A 108 -9.21 -22.66 -20.75
CA ILE A 108 -9.44 -21.51 -21.66
C ILE A 108 -8.27 -20.51 -21.57
N THR A 109 -7.70 -20.35 -20.41
CA THR A 109 -6.60 -19.46 -20.14
C THR A 109 -5.36 -19.71 -21.02
N VAL A 110 -5.09 -20.97 -21.36
CA VAL A 110 -3.96 -21.31 -22.25
C VAL A 110 -4.16 -20.72 -23.65
N GLU A 111 -5.39 -20.70 -24.13
CA GLU A 111 -5.72 -20.08 -25.42
C GLU A 111 -5.66 -18.55 -25.34
N ALA A 112 -6.14 -17.95 -24.24
CA ALA A 112 -6.00 -16.52 -23.99
C ALA A 112 -4.52 -16.08 -24.01
N LYS A 113 -3.63 -16.84 -23.37
CA LYS A 113 -2.18 -16.59 -23.43
C LYS A 113 -1.63 -16.59 -24.84
N ARG A 114 -2.06 -17.54 -25.66
CA ARG A 114 -1.64 -17.63 -27.06
C ARG A 114 -2.04 -16.40 -27.86
N LEU A 115 -3.17 -15.78 -27.51
CA LEU A 115 -3.74 -14.63 -28.20
C LEU A 115 -3.16 -13.29 -27.74
N ARG A 116 -2.91 -13.16 -26.43
CA ARG A 116 -2.31 -11.92 -25.87
C ARG A 116 -0.99 -11.58 -26.53
N GLY A 117 -0.27 -12.57 -27.09
CA GLY A 117 1.09 -12.35 -27.52
C GLY A 117 1.95 -11.83 -26.38
N ARG A 118 3.15 -11.35 -26.65
CA ARG A 118 3.95 -10.60 -25.67
C ARG A 118 3.43 -9.17 -25.61
N GLN A 119 2.47 -8.91 -24.75
CA GLN A 119 1.91 -7.58 -24.51
C GLN A 119 2.62 -7.02 -23.28
N GLY A 120 3.63 -6.20 -23.48
CA GLY A 120 4.33 -5.57 -22.37
C GLY A 120 3.57 -4.34 -21.86
N VAL A 121 3.16 -4.33 -20.59
CA VAL A 121 3.02 -3.08 -19.86
C VAL A 121 4.39 -2.40 -19.85
N SER A 122 4.46 -1.14 -20.27
CA SER A 122 5.70 -0.40 -20.39
C SER A 122 6.52 -0.54 -19.11
N SER A 123 7.73 -1.06 -19.24
CA SER A 123 8.72 -1.13 -18.15
C SER A 123 8.75 0.19 -17.39
N ARG A 124 8.88 0.10 -16.05
CA ARG A 124 9.12 1.19 -15.07
C ARG A 124 9.86 2.39 -15.69
N SER A 125 9.18 3.13 -16.51
CA SER A 125 9.57 4.45 -16.94
C SER A 125 8.86 5.34 -15.91
N LEU A 126 9.59 5.76 -14.86
CA LEU A 126 9.24 6.94 -14.10
C LEU A 126 9.18 8.09 -15.10
N GLY A 127 8.13 8.09 -15.91
CA GLY A 127 7.89 9.00 -16.99
C GLY A 127 7.24 10.27 -16.49
N ARG A 128 7.20 11.27 -17.35
CA ARG A 128 6.54 12.56 -17.12
C ARG A 128 5.05 12.43 -16.82
N ASP A 129 4.45 11.27 -17.08
CA ASP A 129 3.00 11.05 -17.06
C ASP A 129 2.42 10.86 -15.63
N GLN A 130 3.27 10.60 -14.60
CA GLN A 130 2.84 10.39 -13.21
C GLN A 130 2.93 11.63 -12.31
N PHE A 131 3.33 12.78 -12.84
CA PHE A 131 3.53 14.00 -12.06
C PHE A 131 2.95 15.24 -12.75
N GLY A 132 2.68 16.28 -11.94
CA GLY A 132 2.24 17.58 -12.42
C GLY A 132 0.74 17.67 -12.64
N SER A 133 0.36 18.57 -13.54
CA SER A 133 -1.05 18.92 -13.78
C SER A 133 -1.39 18.72 -15.27
N PRO A 134 -1.41 17.49 -15.77
CA PRO A 134 -1.71 17.25 -17.18
C PRO A 134 -3.16 17.58 -17.51
N LEU A 135 -3.40 17.97 -18.76
CA LEU A 135 -4.73 18.10 -19.35
C LEU A 135 -5.05 16.83 -20.14
N ILE A 136 -6.11 16.12 -19.76
CA ILE A 136 -6.48 14.81 -20.32
C ILE A 136 -7.80 14.92 -21.07
N PRO A 137 -7.87 14.62 -22.37
CA PRO A 137 -9.14 14.64 -23.11
C PRO A 137 -10.02 13.46 -22.71
N VAL A 138 -11.30 13.74 -22.44
CA VAL A 138 -12.35 12.76 -22.21
C VAL A 138 -13.44 12.96 -23.26
N ILE A 139 -13.55 12.03 -24.21
CA ILE A 139 -14.57 12.06 -25.26
C ILE A 139 -15.77 11.26 -24.79
N LEU A 140 -16.93 11.91 -24.72
CA LEU A 140 -18.19 11.24 -24.41
C LEU A 140 -18.78 10.69 -25.71
N VAL A 141 -18.99 9.39 -25.80
CA VAL A 141 -19.55 8.75 -27.00
C VAL A 141 -20.88 8.09 -26.72
N GLN A 142 -21.78 8.18 -27.66
CA GLN A 142 -23.04 7.45 -27.66
C GLN A 142 -23.22 6.72 -29.00
N TYR A 143 -23.91 5.59 -28.96
CA TYR A 143 -24.17 4.79 -30.14
C TYR A 143 -25.36 5.33 -30.95
N SER A 144 -25.59 4.78 -32.13
CA SER A 144 -26.77 5.13 -32.92
C SER A 144 -28.10 4.77 -32.22
N ASP A 145 -28.06 3.69 -31.43
CA ASP A 145 -29.21 3.09 -30.69
C ASP A 145 -29.22 3.38 -29.19
N ILE A 146 -28.08 3.53 -28.53
CA ILE A 146 -27.96 3.77 -27.09
C ILE A 146 -27.43 5.20 -26.85
N LYS A 147 -28.13 5.95 -26.01
CA LYS A 147 -27.81 7.32 -25.60
C LYS A 147 -27.50 7.37 -24.11
N PHE A 148 -26.74 8.39 -23.69
CA PHE A 148 -26.58 8.69 -22.28
C PHE A 148 -27.93 8.86 -21.59
N THR A 149 -28.02 8.35 -20.37
CA THR A 149 -29.25 8.39 -19.56
C THR A 149 -29.33 9.61 -18.65
N VAL A 150 -28.18 10.24 -18.35
CA VAL A 150 -28.10 11.40 -17.47
C VAL A 150 -28.49 12.68 -18.23
N ASP A 151 -29.18 13.59 -17.52
CA ASP A 151 -29.45 14.94 -18.04
C ASP A 151 -28.16 15.77 -18.08
N ASN A 152 -28.04 16.69 -19.04
CA ASN A 152 -26.86 17.56 -19.17
C ASN A 152 -25.53 16.82 -19.17
N VAL A 153 -25.41 15.80 -20.00
CA VAL A 153 -24.30 14.83 -20.04
C VAL A 153 -22.94 15.49 -19.80
N THR A 154 -22.59 16.54 -20.56
CA THR A 154 -21.30 17.23 -20.44
C THR A 154 -21.10 17.84 -19.04
N ALA A 155 -22.11 18.48 -18.47
CA ALA A 155 -22.01 19.06 -17.13
C ALA A 155 -21.89 17.99 -16.04
N THR A 156 -22.68 16.91 -16.15
CA THR A 156 -22.61 15.76 -15.22
C THR A 156 -21.20 15.17 -15.21
N TYR A 157 -20.61 14.92 -16.38
CA TYR A 157 -19.25 14.37 -16.46
C TYR A 157 -18.17 15.41 -16.10
N GLN A 158 -18.40 16.71 -16.31
CA GLN A 158 -17.49 17.74 -15.80
C GLN A 158 -17.36 17.66 -14.28
N ASP A 159 -18.46 17.49 -13.56
CA ASP A 159 -18.47 17.34 -12.13
C ASP A 159 -17.91 15.97 -11.69
N TYR A 160 -18.31 14.89 -12.34
CA TYR A 160 -17.84 13.54 -12.07
C TYR A 160 -16.30 13.42 -12.15
N PHE A 161 -15.69 14.08 -13.13
CA PHE A 161 -14.26 14.03 -13.35
C PHE A 161 -13.47 15.04 -12.52
N ASN A 162 -13.99 16.27 -12.31
CA ASN A 162 -13.17 17.39 -11.84
C ASN A 162 -13.67 18.11 -10.59
N ALA A 163 -14.94 17.95 -10.19
CA ALA A 163 -15.47 18.72 -9.06
C ALA A 163 -14.78 18.30 -7.76
N GLU A 164 -14.34 19.30 -7.00
CA GLU A 164 -13.77 19.07 -5.67
C GLU A 164 -14.85 18.57 -4.70
N ASN A 165 -14.52 17.51 -3.96
CA ASN A 165 -15.42 16.86 -3.00
C ASN A 165 -16.73 16.39 -3.64
N TYR A 166 -16.68 15.86 -4.84
CA TYR A 166 -17.84 15.35 -5.56
C TYR A 166 -18.58 14.27 -4.73
N THR A 167 -19.88 14.46 -4.57
CA THR A 167 -20.77 13.53 -3.85
C THR A 167 -21.93 13.01 -4.69
N GLY A 168 -21.94 13.31 -5.96
CA GLY A 168 -22.90 12.77 -6.90
C GLY A 168 -22.86 11.25 -6.93
N ASN A 169 -23.98 10.62 -7.24
CA ASN A 169 -24.09 9.15 -7.34
C ASN A 169 -23.61 8.37 -6.09
N GLY A 170 -23.61 9.00 -4.90
CA GLY A 170 -23.11 8.37 -3.67
C GLY A 170 -21.57 8.27 -3.56
N GLY A 171 -20.84 8.95 -4.44
CA GLY A 171 -19.38 9.06 -4.39
C GLY A 171 -18.87 9.88 -3.20
N ARG A 172 -17.56 9.83 -2.97
CA ARG A 172 -16.84 10.60 -1.94
C ARG A 172 -15.71 11.45 -2.52
N GLY A 173 -15.76 11.73 -3.80
CA GLY A 173 -14.80 12.50 -4.55
C GLY A 173 -14.93 12.23 -6.04
N SER A 174 -14.40 13.13 -6.86
CA SER A 174 -14.29 12.97 -8.31
C SER A 174 -13.10 12.09 -8.69
N VAL A 175 -12.96 11.78 -9.98
CA VAL A 175 -11.75 11.12 -10.51
C VAL A 175 -10.51 11.93 -10.17
N ARG A 176 -10.57 13.26 -10.33
CA ARG A 176 -9.47 14.17 -9.95
C ARG A 176 -9.16 14.12 -8.46
N ASP A 177 -10.19 14.16 -7.59
CA ASP A 177 -10.02 14.06 -6.14
C ASP A 177 -9.29 12.77 -5.75
N TYR A 178 -9.62 11.66 -6.41
CA TYR A 178 -8.95 10.38 -6.17
C TYR A 178 -7.45 10.51 -6.43
N PHE A 179 -7.02 10.90 -7.63
CA PHE A 179 -5.60 10.98 -7.98
C PHE A 179 -4.84 12.04 -7.19
N VAL A 180 -5.45 13.20 -6.93
CA VAL A 180 -4.85 14.24 -6.06
C VAL A 180 -4.59 13.69 -4.66
N SER A 181 -5.55 12.99 -4.08
CA SER A 181 -5.42 12.36 -2.77
C SER A 181 -4.36 11.25 -2.76
N GLN A 182 -4.38 10.32 -3.74
CA GLN A 182 -3.43 9.22 -3.77
C GLN A 182 -1.98 9.69 -3.93
N SER A 183 -1.78 10.76 -4.70
CA SER A 183 -0.45 11.34 -4.97
C SER A 183 0.00 12.36 -3.93
N MET A 184 -0.82 12.70 -2.94
CA MET A 184 -0.56 13.81 -2.00
C MET A 184 -0.30 15.13 -2.75
N GLY A 185 -1.06 15.37 -3.82
CA GLY A 185 -0.98 16.57 -4.65
C GLY A 185 0.18 16.60 -5.65
N LYS A 186 1.01 15.54 -5.76
CA LYS A 186 2.08 15.47 -6.76
C LYS A 186 1.56 15.29 -8.19
N TYR A 187 0.34 14.77 -8.33
CA TYR A 187 -0.37 14.56 -9.58
C TYR A 187 -1.76 15.16 -9.48
N THR A 188 -2.04 16.19 -10.29
CA THR A 188 -3.27 16.99 -10.22
C THR A 188 -3.89 17.11 -11.61
N PRO A 189 -4.37 16.00 -12.21
CA PRO A 189 -4.88 16.02 -13.58
C PRO A 189 -6.11 16.90 -13.70
N THR A 190 -6.32 17.46 -14.88
CA THR A 190 -7.58 18.09 -15.29
C THR A 190 -8.13 17.31 -16.47
N PHE A 191 -9.34 16.82 -16.34
CA PHE A 191 -10.04 16.07 -17.38
C PHE A 191 -10.88 17.03 -18.21
N ASP A 192 -10.50 17.21 -19.48
CA ASP A 192 -11.21 18.10 -20.40
C ASP A 192 -12.33 17.33 -21.10
N ILE A 193 -13.57 17.62 -20.69
CA ILE A 193 -14.75 16.92 -21.19
C ILE A 193 -15.11 17.46 -22.58
N VAL A 194 -14.83 16.64 -23.57
CA VAL A 194 -15.24 16.86 -24.95
C VAL A 194 -16.70 16.45 -25.11
N GLY A 195 -17.50 17.26 -25.72
CA GLY A 195 -18.97 17.05 -25.87
C GLY A 195 -19.31 15.67 -26.46
N VAL A 196 -20.59 15.37 -26.48
CA VAL A 196 -21.10 14.07 -26.91
C VAL A 196 -20.92 13.82 -28.40
N ILE A 197 -20.20 12.76 -28.75
CA ILE A 197 -20.04 12.28 -30.15
C ILE A 197 -21.00 11.09 -30.36
N THR A 198 -21.81 11.19 -31.45
CA THR A 198 -22.64 10.06 -31.87
C THR A 198 -21.92 9.20 -32.88
N LEU A 199 -21.70 7.91 -32.53
CA LEU A 199 -21.10 6.90 -33.41
C LEU A 199 -22.07 6.49 -34.54
N SER A 200 -21.51 5.96 -35.61
CA SER A 200 -22.28 5.59 -36.84
C SER A 200 -23.06 4.30 -36.65
N ASN A 201 -22.52 3.34 -35.90
CA ASN A 201 -23.15 2.03 -35.69
C ASN A 201 -23.80 1.92 -34.31
N ASN A 202 -24.53 0.85 -34.10
CA ASN A 202 -25.15 0.48 -32.85
C ASN A 202 -24.11 -0.12 -31.86
N ARG A 203 -24.51 -0.21 -30.55
CA ARG A 203 -23.66 -0.77 -29.50
C ARG A 203 -23.15 -2.19 -29.85
N SER A 204 -24.07 -3.05 -30.30
CA SER A 204 -23.77 -4.45 -30.59
C SER A 204 -22.78 -4.65 -31.75
N TYR A 205 -22.56 -3.66 -32.59
CA TYR A 205 -21.49 -3.69 -33.59
C TYR A 205 -20.12 -3.49 -32.95
N TYR A 206 -19.96 -2.46 -32.13
CA TYR A 206 -18.67 -2.14 -31.52
C TYR A 206 -18.29 -3.10 -30.40
N GLY A 207 -19.25 -3.59 -29.63
CA GLY A 207 -19.08 -4.60 -28.60
C GLY A 207 -19.29 -6.04 -29.11
N GLN A 208 -19.21 -6.24 -30.43
CA GLN A 208 -19.36 -7.59 -31.00
C GLN A 208 -18.22 -8.51 -30.54
N ASN A 209 -18.59 -9.68 -30.00
CA ASN A 209 -17.64 -10.74 -29.69
C ASN A 209 -17.58 -11.75 -30.85
N ASP A 210 -16.40 -12.31 -31.15
CA ASP A 210 -16.19 -13.39 -32.09
C ASP A 210 -15.73 -14.66 -31.34
N GLY A 211 -16.67 -15.51 -31.03
CA GLY A 211 -16.44 -16.66 -30.18
C GLY A 211 -16.14 -16.24 -28.73
N PHE A 212 -14.89 -16.35 -28.31
CA PHE A 212 -14.42 -15.88 -26.99
C PHE A 212 -13.78 -14.49 -27.02
N TYR A 213 -13.52 -13.96 -28.23
CA TYR A 213 -12.82 -12.67 -28.39
C TYR A 213 -13.78 -11.51 -28.21
N ASN A 214 -13.43 -10.60 -27.34
CA ASN A 214 -14.26 -9.44 -27.04
C ASN A 214 -13.98 -8.27 -27.99
N ASP A 215 -15.03 -7.53 -28.32
CA ASP A 215 -15.00 -6.20 -28.91
C ASP A 215 -14.17 -6.10 -30.21
N VAL A 216 -14.42 -6.98 -31.18
CA VAL A 216 -13.63 -7.04 -32.42
C VAL A 216 -13.65 -5.73 -33.25
N HIS A 217 -14.57 -4.81 -32.98
CA HIS A 217 -14.65 -3.49 -33.62
C HIS A 217 -14.32 -2.31 -32.70
N LEU A 218 -13.72 -2.53 -31.52
CA LEU A 218 -13.37 -1.47 -30.58
C LEU A 218 -12.41 -0.46 -31.19
N ASP A 219 -11.45 -0.92 -31.94
CA ASP A 219 -10.48 -0.06 -32.61
C ASP A 219 -11.12 0.90 -33.61
N GLU A 220 -12.20 0.47 -34.27
CA GLU A 220 -13.00 1.33 -35.15
C GLU A 220 -13.77 2.37 -34.31
N MET A 221 -14.36 1.97 -33.17
CA MET A 221 -15.04 2.88 -32.25
C MET A 221 -14.14 4.03 -31.81
N VAL A 222 -12.94 3.70 -31.34
CA VAL A 222 -11.99 4.69 -30.84
C VAL A 222 -11.52 5.64 -31.96
N SER A 223 -11.18 5.08 -33.12
CA SER A 223 -10.74 5.87 -34.28
C SER A 223 -11.85 6.83 -34.75
N GLU A 224 -13.09 6.35 -34.84
CA GLU A 224 -14.25 7.15 -35.22
C GLU A 224 -14.55 8.26 -34.20
N ALA A 225 -14.46 7.96 -32.90
CA ALA A 225 -14.67 8.95 -31.85
C ALA A 225 -13.65 10.10 -31.95
N VAL A 226 -12.37 9.78 -32.12
CA VAL A 226 -11.29 10.77 -32.30
C VAL A 226 -11.47 11.59 -33.58
N GLU A 227 -11.75 10.96 -34.72
CA GLU A 227 -11.97 11.63 -35.99
C GLU A 227 -13.16 12.59 -35.94
N LYS A 228 -14.28 12.16 -35.37
CA LYS A 228 -15.49 13.00 -35.23
C LYS A 228 -15.27 14.15 -34.22
N ALA A 229 -14.55 13.93 -33.12
CA ALA A 229 -14.19 15.00 -32.20
C ALA A 229 -13.32 16.06 -32.87
N GLU A 230 -12.29 15.65 -33.61
CA GLU A 230 -11.46 16.58 -34.37
C GLU A 230 -12.26 17.33 -35.45
N SER A 231 -13.14 16.63 -36.18
CA SER A 231 -14.01 17.23 -37.19
C SER A 231 -15.04 18.22 -36.58
N SER A 232 -15.40 18.02 -35.31
CA SER A 232 -16.26 18.93 -34.55
C SER A 232 -15.50 20.13 -33.96
N GLY A 233 -14.20 20.25 -34.23
CA GLY A 233 -13.38 21.41 -33.87
C GLY A 233 -12.48 21.20 -32.66
N LEU A 234 -12.35 19.96 -32.13
CA LEU A 234 -11.39 19.68 -31.06
C LEU A 234 -9.97 19.83 -31.58
N ASP A 235 -9.18 20.68 -30.93
CA ASP A 235 -7.75 20.80 -31.18
C ASP A 235 -6.97 19.89 -30.24
N PHE A 236 -6.47 18.77 -30.78
CA PHE A 236 -5.69 17.81 -30.02
C PHE A 236 -4.29 18.33 -29.64
N SER A 237 -3.78 19.42 -30.28
CA SER A 237 -2.45 19.95 -29.96
C SER A 237 -2.31 20.43 -28.52
N LYS A 238 -3.40 20.84 -27.88
CA LYS A 238 -3.43 21.29 -26.48
C LYS A 238 -3.14 20.17 -25.46
N TYR A 239 -3.22 18.90 -25.87
CA TYR A 239 -2.92 17.74 -25.04
C TYR A 239 -1.52 17.17 -25.30
N SER A 240 -0.78 17.76 -26.23
CA SER A 240 0.54 17.28 -26.61
C SER A 240 1.60 17.66 -25.56
N ASN A 241 2.52 16.73 -25.27
CA ASN A 241 3.66 16.93 -24.39
C ASN A 241 4.78 17.84 -24.98
N GLY A 242 4.49 18.57 -26.07
CA GLY A 242 5.46 19.46 -26.74
C GLY A 242 6.39 18.75 -27.74
N ASP A 243 6.40 17.43 -27.77
CA ASP A 243 7.08 16.58 -28.76
C ASP A 243 6.10 16.03 -29.83
N GLY A 244 4.84 16.45 -29.77
CA GLY A 244 3.77 15.96 -30.65
C GLY A 244 3.12 14.67 -30.17
N ARG A 245 3.52 14.11 -29.01
CA ARG A 245 2.87 12.96 -28.40
C ARG A 245 1.72 13.38 -27.50
N ILE A 246 0.56 12.79 -27.70
CA ILE A 246 -0.60 12.87 -26.83
C ILE A 246 -0.64 11.56 -26.04
N PRO A 247 -0.36 11.57 -24.73
CA PRO A 247 -0.13 10.32 -23.98
C PRO A 247 -1.33 9.40 -23.99
N VAL A 248 -2.54 9.94 -23.77
CA VAL A 248 -3.77 9.15 -23.65
C VAL A 248 -4.98 9.96 -24.10
N VAL A 249 -5.97 9.28 -24.67
CA VAL A 249 -7.35 9.75 -24.82
C VAL A 249 -8.27 8.85 -24.01
N SER A 250 -9.16 9.44 -23.22
CA SER A 250 -10.17 8.72 -22.45
C SER A 250 -11.51 8.79 -23.18
N ILE A 251 -12.24 7.69 -23.20
CA ILE A 251 -13.59 7.61 -23.82
C ILE A 251 -14.55 7.07 -22.76
N VAL A 252 -15.67 7.77 -22.57
CA VAL A 252 -16.80 7.25 -21.80
C VAL A 252 -17.94 6.97 -22.78
N TYR A 253 -18.42 5.74 -22.83
CA TYR A 253 -19.49 5.34 -23.72
C TYR A 253 -20.83 5.16 -22.98
N ALA A 254 -21.93 5.49 -23.67
CA ALA A 254 -23.29 5.40 -23.15
C ALA A 254 -23.69 3.93 -22.87
N GLY A 255 -24.37 3.69 -21.78
CA GLY A 255 -24.87 2.39 -21.36
C GLY A 255 -23.91 1.59 -20.49
N VAL A 256 -24.15 0.30 -20.37
CA VAL A 256 -23.39 -0.63 -19.49
C VAL A 256 -22.14 -1.17 -20.16
N GLY A 257 -21.16 -1.54 -19.33
CA GLY A 257 -19.99 -2.31 -19.75
C GLY A 257 -20.21 -3.81 -19.65
N GLU A 258 -19.57 -4.59 -20.52
CA GLU A 258 -19.68 -6.06 -20.49
C GLU A 258 -19.14 -6.64 -19.19
N GLN A 259 -18.04 -6.08 -18.64
CA GLN A 259 -17.38 -6.57 -17.41
C GLN A 259 -18.29 -6.58 -16.18
N SER A 260 -19.32 -5.73 -16.16
CA SER A 260 -20.24 -5.55 -15.02
C SER A 260 -21.70 -5.82 -15.33
N SER A 261 -22.00 -6.47 -16.46
CA SER A 261 -23.36 -6.81 -16.88
C SER A 261 -23.40 -8.18 -17.57
N ASP A 262 -24.61 -8.67 -17.92
CA ASP A 262 -24.83 -9.86 -18.75
C ASP A 262 -25.03 -9.53 -20.24
N GLU A 263 -24.73 -8.29 -20.64
CA GLU A 263 -24.87 -7.79 -22.00
C GLU A 263 -23.62 -8.14 -22.84
N GLU A 264 -23.64 -9.31 -23.47
CA GLU A 264 -22.50 -9.87 -24.23
C GLU A 264 -21.99 -9.05 -25.42
N ASN A 265 -22.78 -8.11 -25.91
CA ASN A 265 -22.39 -7.19 -26.98
C ASN A 265 -22.25 -5.75 -26.48
N ALA A 266 -22.00 -5.56 -25.19
CA ALA A 266 -21.52 -4.31 -24.65
C ALA A 266 -19.99 -4.26 -24.74
N VAL A 267 -19.44 -3.08 -24.88
CA VAL A 267 -17.97 -2.91 -24.88
C VAL A 267 -17.42 -3.20 -23.48
N TRP A 268 -16.30 -3.92 -23.39
CA TRP A 268 -15.57 -4.13 -22.15
C TRP A 268 -14.68 -2.92 -21.85
N ALA A 269 -14.75 -2.41 -20.60
CA ALA A 269 -13.87 -1.33 -20.18
C ALA A 269 -12.40 -1.80 -20.18
N LYS A 270 -11.50 -1.01 -20.80
CA LYS A 270 -10.10 -1.39 -20.93
C LYS A 270 -9.19 -0.22 -21.27
N PHE A 271 -7.92 -0.37 -20.90
CA PHE A 271 -6.81 0.44 -21.40
C PHE A 271 -6.08 -0.29 -22.55
N SER A 272 -5.64 0.46 -23.55
CA SER A 272 -4.86 -0.10 -24.66
C SER A 272 -3.85 0.89 -25.22
N SER A 273 -2.67 0.38 -25.58
CA SER A 273 -1.66 1.13 -26.30
C SER A 273 -1.91 1.07 -27.81
N ARG A 274 -2.21 2.20 -28.42
CA ARG A 274 -2.48 2.32 -29.85
C ARG A 274 -2.06 3.66 -30.41
N THR A 275 -1.45 3.65 -31.58
CA THR A 275 -1.10 4.88 -32.29
C THR A 275 -2.28 5.36 -33.12
N ILE A 276 -2.79 6.57 -32.84
CA ILE A 276 -3.81 7.25 -33.61
C ILE A 276 -3.27 8.63 -34.02
N ILE A 277 -3.25 8.91 -35.32
CA ILE A 277 -2.73 10.17 -35.86
C ILE A 277 -3.86 11.19 -35.95
N THR A 278 -3.64 12.37 -35.36
CA THR A 278 -4.52 13.53 -35.44
C THR A 278 -3.75 14.71 -36.07
N LYS A 279 -4.45 15.80 -36.42
CA LYS A 279 -3.79 17.03 -36.87
C LYS A 279 -2.97 17.69 -35.77
N GLY A 280 -3.34 17.48 -34.51
CA GLY A 280 -2.71 18.09 -33.32
C GLY A 280 -1.55 17.28 -32.74
N GLY A 281 -1.35 16.03 -33.20
CA GLY A 281 -0.31 15.15 -32.68
C GLY A 281 -0.66 13.68 -32.82
N THR A 282 0.13 12.83 -32.15
CA THR A 282 -0.06 11.37 -32.17
C THR A 282 -0.48 10.87 -30.81
N ILE A 283 -1.70 10.31 -30.72
CA ILE A 283 -2.20 9.63 -29.53
C ILE A 283 -1.46 8.31 -29.40
N SER A 284 -0.95 8.01 -28.21
CA SER A 284 -0.16 6.80 -27.93
C SER A 284 -0.97 5.67 -27.30
N SER A 285 -2.03 6.02 -26.59
CA SER A 285 -2.90 5.06 -25.90
C SER A 285 -4.31 5.61 -25.71
N TYR A 286 -5.22 4.71 -25.41
CA TYR A 286 -6.58 5.08 -25.03
C TYR A 286 -7.08 4.24 -23.87
N LEU A 287 -8.10 4.72 -23.20
CA LEU A 287 -8.94 3.92 -22.32
C LEU A 287 -10.42 4.15 -22.64
N VAL A 288 -11.23 3.12 -22.44
CA VAL A 288 -12.67 3.16 -22.63
C VAL A 288 -13.37 2.68 -21.37
N THR A 289 -14.42 3.40 -20.93
CA THR A 289 -15.23 3.03 -19.75
C THR A 289 -16.71 3.30 -20.02
N ASN A 290 -17.57 2.66 -19.24
CA ASN A 290 -19.02 2.71 -19.39
C ASN A 290 -19.66 3.84 -18.58
N GLU A 291 -20.91 4.22 -19.00
CA GLU A 291 -21.75 5.12 -18.25
C GLU A 291 -22.43 4.44 -17.06
N LEU A 292 -22.95 3.22 -17.25
CA LEU A 292 -23.89 2.59 -16.33
C LEU A 292 -23.31 1.31 -15.69
N PHE A 293 -23.60 1.15 -14.42
CA PHE A 293 -23.40 -0.06 -13.65
C PHE A 293 -24.76 -0.75 -13.38
N TYR A 294 -24.81 -2.06 -13.51
CA TYR A 294 -26.00 -2.84 -13.11
C TYR A 294 -25.92 -3.24 -11.65
N ASN A 295 -26.68 -2.58 -10.80
CA ASN A 295 -26.83 -2.94 -9.39
C ASN A 295 -27.76 -4.14 -9.24
N SER A 296 -27.18 -5.32 -9.12
CA SER A 296 -27.94 -6.58 -9.03
C SER A 296 -28.75 -6.69 -7.74
N SER A 297 -28.37 -6.01 -6.66
CA SER A 297 -29.08 -6.03 -5.38
C SER A 297 -30.42 -5.26 -5.46
N GLU A 298 -30.46 -4.20 -6.25
CA GLU A 298 -31.64 -3.37 -6.47
C GLU A 298 -32.31 -3.62 -7.82
N SER A 299 -31.69 -4.39 -8.69
CA SER A 299 -32.14 -4.68 -10.07
C SER A 299 -32.36 -3.40 -10.91
N VAL A 300 -31.46 -2.44 -10.78
CA VAL A 300 -31.50 -1.17 -11.50
C VAL A 300 -30.17 -0.85 -12.17
N TYR A 301 -30.23 -0.04 -13.23
CA TYR A 301 -29.05 0.59 -13.78
C TYR A 301 -28.85 1.94 -13.12
N GLU A 302 -27.64 2.24 -12.71
CA GLU A 302 -27.25 3.51 -12.11
C GLU A 302 -25.97 4.02 -12.77
N LEU A 303 -25.69 5.33 -12.64
CA LEU A 303 -24.42 5.89 -13.11
C LEU A 303 -23.26 5.14 -12.43
N ASP A 304 -22.30 4.68 -13.24
CA ASP A 304 -21.15 3.94 -12.71
C ASP A 304 -20.33 4.80 -11.76
N GLY A 305 -19.67 4.15 -10.81
CA GLY A 305 -18.70 4.80 -9.93
C GLY A 305 -17.39 5.12 -10.67
N ILE A 306 -16.53 5.90 -10.02
CA ILE A 306 -15.23 6.30 -10.59
C ILE A 306 -14.21 5.15 -10.62
N GLY A 307 -14.51 4.01 -10.00
CA GLY A 307 -13.54 2.96 -9.72
C GLY A 307 -12.94 2.33 -10.97
N VAL A 308 -13.80 1.93 -11.93
CA VAL A 308 -13.34 1.36 -13.21
C VAL A 308 -12.46 2.35 -13.97
N PHE A 309 -12.88 3.62 -14.05
CA PHE A 309 -12.05 4.65 -14.70
C PHE A 309 -10.70 4.81 -14.00
N CYS A 310 -10.67 4.87 -12.67
CA CYS A 310 -9.43 5.02 -11.91
C CYS A 310 -8.49 3.81 -12.09
N HIS A 311 -9.04 2.60 -12.20
CA HIS A 311 -8.29 1.38 -12.52
C HIS A 311 -7.65 1.46 -13.91
N GLU A 312 -8.45 1.69 -14.96
CA GLU A 312 -7.96 1.78 -16.34
C GLU A 312 -6.94 2.92 -16.52
N PHE A 313 -7.18 4.04 -15.84
CA PHE A 313 -6.23 5.15 -15.86
C PHE A 313 -4.93 4.84 -15.11
N SER A 314 -4.97 3.97 -14.09
CA SER A 314 -3.76 3.49 -13.39
C SER A 314 -2.89 2.60 -14.29
N HIS A 315 -3.49 1.87 -15.25
CA HIS A 315 -2.74 1.20 -16.32
C HIS A 315 -2.02 2.19 -17.22
N PHE A 316 -2.68 3.28 -17.59
CA PHE A 316 -1.99 4.37 -18.31
C PHE A 316 -0.79 4.91 -17.52
N LEU A 317 -0.90 5.01 -16.20
CA LEU A 317 0.19 5.42 -15.32
C LEU A 317 1.25 4.33 -15.11
N GLY A 318 1.03 3.09 -15.59
CA GLY A 318 2.02 2.01 -15.68
C GLY A 318 1.86 0.85 -14.71
N LEU A 319 0.80 0.81 -13.89
CA LEU A 319 0.53 -0.33 -13.00
C LEU A 319 -0.04 -1.52 -13.77
N PRO A 320 0.40 -2.76 -13.47
CA PRO A 320 -0.25 -3.97 -13.94
C PRO A 320 -1.43 -4.35 -13.07
N ASP A 321 -2.19 -5.35 -13.50
CA ASP A 321 -3.18 -6.01 -12.67
C ASP A 321 -2.54 -6.87 -11.58
N PHE A 322 -3.16 -6.88 -10.39
CA PHE A 322 -2.75 -7.72 -9.27
C PHE A 322 -3.73 -8.88 -9.01
N TYR A 323 -4.85 -8.93 -9.72
CA TYR A 323 -5.65 -10.15 -9.80
C TYR A 323 -5.01 -11.17 -10.76
N ASN A 324 -5.49 -12.38 -10.71
CA ASN A 324 -5.07 -13.43 -11.65
C ASN A 324 -5.70 -13.21 -13.03
N THR A 325 -4.95 -12.66 -13.97
CA THR A 325 -5.41 -12.41 -15.34
C THR A 325 -5.60 -13.71 -16.15
N ASN A 326 -5.21 -14.87 -15.63
CA ASN A 326 -5.46 -16.18 -16.21
C ASN A 326 -6.71 -16.88 -15.65
N GLU A 327 -7.40 -16.25 -14.71
CA GLU A 327 -8.60 -16.80 -14.04
C GLU A 327 -8.47 -18.23 -13.48
N SER A 328 -7.27 -18.70 -13.17
CA SER A 328 -7.13 -19.93 -12.41
C SER A 328 -7.78 -19.72 -11.04
N THR A 329 -8.62 -20.65 -10.62
CA THR A 329 -9.69 -20.43 -9.65
C THR A 329 -9.26 -20.18 -8.22
N ASP A 330 -7.99 -20.35 -7.88
CA ASP A 330 -7.55 -20.44 -6.48
C ASP A 330 -6.53 -19.38 -6.06
N ILE A 331 -6.38 -18.30 -6.84
CA ILE A 331 -5.44 -17.22 -6.54
C ILE A 331 -6.21 -16.04 -5.92
N PHE A 332 -5.68 -15.51 -4.81
CA PHE A 332 -6.28 -14.39 -4.09
C PHE A 332 -5.87 -13.04 -4.70
N GLY A 333 -4.59 -12.88 -5.13
CA GLY A 333 -4.06 -11.59 -5.54
C GLY A 333 -3.99 -10.61 -4.37
N LEU A 334 -4.59 -9.43 -4.54
CA LEU A 334 -4.80 -8.42 -3.50
C LEU A 334 -6.27 -8.14 -3.19
N SER A 335 -7.22 -8.70 -3.96
CA SER A 335 -8.66 -8.53 -3.75
C SER A 335 -9.05 -7.06 -3.50
N PHE A 336 -9.84 -6.72 -2.49
CA PHE A 336 -10.21 -5.34 -2.17
C PHE A 336 -9.09 -4.49 -1.54
N TRP A 337 -7.87 -5.00 -1.39
CA TRP A 337 -6.74 -4.21 -0.87
C TRP A 337 -6.10 -3.30 -1.93
N SER A 338 -6.34 -3.54 -3.22
CA SER A 338 -5.76 -2.78 -4.33
C SER A 338 -6.81 -2.36 -5.34
N ILE A 339 -6.65 -1.15 -5.90
CA ILE A 339 -7.46 -0.70 -7.04
C ILE A 339 -7.13 -1.48 -8.32
N MET A 340 -5.90 -2.02 -8.42
CA MET A 340 -5.47 -2.86 -9.54
C MET A 340 -5.93 -4.32 -9.39
N ASP A 341 -6.90 -4.54 -8.50
CA ASP A 341 -7.64 -5.76 -8.27
C ASP A 341 -9.12 -5.38 -8.02
N TYR A 342 -9.87 -6.13 -7.26
CA TYR A 342 -11.30 -5.86 -7.00
C TYR A 342 -11.59 -4.59 -6.20
N GLY A 343 -10.59 -3.92 -5.66
CA GLY A 343 -10.73 -2.64 -4.95
C GLY A 343 -11.40 -1.54 -5.76
N GLN A 344 -11.34 -1.60 -7.09
CA GLN A 344 -12.06 -0.72 -7.99
C GLN A 344 -13.60 -0.82 -7.84
N TYR A 345 -14.11 -1.99 -7.49
CA TYR A 345 -15.55 -2.28 -7.38
C TYR A 345 -16.15 -1.99 -6.00
N TRP A 346 -15.34 -1.54 -5.03
CA TRP A 346 -15.89 -1.24 -3.70
C TRP A 346 -17.03 -0.22 -3.76
N ALA A 347 -18.13 -0.52 -3.08
CA ALA A 347 -19.37 0.27 -3.12
C ALA A 347 -19.90 0.50 -4.55
N ASN A 348 -19.87 -0.52 -5.40
CA ASN A 348 -20.22 -0.45 -6.83
C ASN A 348 -19.37 0.59 -7.57
N GLY A 349 -18.07 0.63 -7.28
CA GLY A 349 -17.12 1.56 -7.90
C GLY A 349 -17.22 3.01 -7.43
N LYS A 350 -18.20 3.35 -6.58
CA LYS A 350 -18.43 4.74 -6.14
C LYS A 350 -17.37 5.25 -5.17
N ILE A 351 -16.74 4.34 -4.44
CA ILE A 351 -15.70 4.62 -3.45
C ILE A 351 -14.56 3.60 -3.63
N PRO A 352 -13.80 3.67 -4.74
CA PRO A 352 -12.69 2.74 -4.95
C PRO A 352 -11.66 2.86 -3.80
N VAL A 353 -10.99 1.76 -3.47
CA VAL A 353 -9.98 1.78 -2.42
C VAL A 353 -8.76 2.60 -2.83
N GLY A 354 -8.10 3.21 -1.86
CA GLY A 354 -6.87 3.97 -2.10
C GLY A 354 -5.69 3.06 -2.40
N TYR A 355 -4.70 3.60 -3.11
CA TYR A 355 -3.47 2.91 -3.48
C TYR A 355 -2.75 2.35 -2.26
N THR A 356 -2.17 1.16 -2.42
CA THR A 356 -1.20 0.55 -1.50
C THR A 356 0.09 1.37 -1.44
N ALA A 357 0.93 1.12 -0.45
CA ALA A 357 2.28 1.71 -0.39
C ALA A 357 3.09 1.33 -1.63
N TYR A 358 2.98 0.07 -2.11
CA TYR A 358 3.61 -0.38 -3.35
C TYR A 358 3.20 0.46 -4.55
N GLU A 359 1.90 0.64 -4.78
CA GLU A 359 1.36 1.40 -5.90
C GLU A 359 1.80 2.87 -5.84
N ARG A 360 1.81 3.48 -4.65
CA ARG A 360 2.29 4.85 -4.44
C ARG A 360 3.79 4.99 -4.70
N GLU A 361 4.60 4.01 -4.27
CA GLU A 361 6.02 4.02 -4.55
C GLU A 361 6.31 3.80 -6.03
N PHE A 362 5.59 2.87 -6.68
CA PHE A 362 5.70 2.65 -8.12
C PHE A 362 5.46 3.94 -8.91
N MET A 363 4.50 4.76 -8.49
CA MET A 363 4.22 6.09 -9.06
C MET A 363 5.24 7.17 -8.66
N GLY A 364 6.14 6.91 -7.72
CA GLY A 364 7.04 7.91 -7.14
C GLY A 364 6.34 8.87 -6.17
N TRP A 365 5.15 8.52 -5.70
CA TRP A 365 4.39 9.36 -4.76
C TRP A 365 4.72 9.10 -3.30
N LEU A 366 5.24 7.93 -2.97
CA LEU A 366 5.76 7.53 -1.67
C LEU A 366 7.19 7.02 -1.83
N SER A 367 8.01 7.15 -0.79
CA SER A 367 9.27 6.43 -0.63
C SER A 367 9.12 5.48 0.54
N ILE A 368 9.45 4.22 0.35
CA ILE A 368 9.36 3.19 1.38
C ILE A 368 10.76 2.99 1.98
N ASP A 369 10.87 3.09 3.30
CA ASP A 369 12.13 2.92 4.02
C ASP A 369 12.46 1.44 4.25
N THR A 370 13.71 1.05 4.08
CA THR A 370 14.16 -0.32 4.37
C THR A 370 14.54 -0.46 5.84
N LEU A 371 13.96 -1.44 6.52
CA LEU A 371 14.34 -1.78 7.89
C LEU A 371 15.71 -2.48 7.89
N GLU A 372 16.68 -1.85 8.55
CA GLU A 372 17.99 -2.45 8.80
C GLU A 372 17.85 -3.59 9.84
N THR A 373 18.63 -4.67 9.68
CA THR A 373 18.58 -5.83 10.60
C THR A 373 19.19 -5.48 11.95
N LYS A 374 18.47 -4.68 12.73
CA LYS A 374 18.79 -4.26 14.10
C LYS A 374 17.52 -4.07 14.91
N LYS A 375 17.62 -4.22 16.25
CA LYS A 375 16.47 -3.95 17.12
C LYS A 375 16.03 -2.50 17.06
N GLN A 376 14.76 -2.25 16.81
CA GLN A 376 14.19 -0.91 16.76
C GLN A 376 12.67 -0.92 16.98
N LEU A 377 12.16 0.18 17.53
CA LEU A 377 10.74 0.50 17.55
C LEU A 377 10.40 1.25 16.26
N CYS A 378 9.40 0.78 15.56
CA CYS A 378 8.89 1.38 14.33
C CYS A 378 7.50 1.96 14.53
N HIS A 379 7.22 3.08 13.88
CA HIS A 379 5.90 3.69 13.81
C HIS A 379 5.47 3.79 12.35
N VAL A 380 4.27 3.33 12.04
CA VAL A 380 3.69 3.38 10.70
C VAL A 380 2.47 4.28 10.73
N ASN A 381 2.60 5.44 10.11
CA ASN A 381 1.49 6.38 9.97
C ASN A 381 0.57 5.94 8.83
N ALA A 382 -0.70 6.29 8.93
CA ALA A 382 -1.71 5.91 7.96
C ALA A 382 -1.38 6.36 6.54
N LEU A 383 -1.57 5.50 5.54
CA LEU A 383 -1.54 5.90 4.14
C LEU A 383 -2.61 6.97 3.86
N GLY A 384 -2.23 8.01 3.10
CA GLY A 384 -3.06 9.17 2.82
C GLY A 384 -3.01 10.26 3.88
N SER A 385 -2.26 10.10 4.97
CA SER A 385 -1.92 11.19 5.91
C SER A 385 -0.69 11.98 5.42
N GLU A 386 -0.53 13.22 5.88
CA GLU A 386 0.64 14.04 5.54
C GLU A 386 1.97 13.41 5.96
N SER A 387 1.97 12.63 7.02
CA SER A 387 3.13 11.92 7.57
C SER A 387 3.19 10.44 7.18
N GLN A 388 2.44 10.02 6.15
CA GLN A 388 2.43 8.63 5.69
C GLN A 388 3.82 8.05 5.47
N ASN A 389 4.02 6.82 5.89
CA ASN A 389 5.22 6.05 5.66
C ASN A 389 4.90 4.56 5.56
N ALA A 390 5.85 3.81 5.07
CA ALA A 390 5.80 2.34 5.00
C ALA A 390 7.22 1.78 5.12
N TYR A 391 7.35 0.49 5.35
CA TYR A 391 8.65 -0.16 5.50
C TYR A 391 8.80 -1.37 4.61
N TYR A 392 10.02 -1.56 4.10
CA TYR A 392 10.48 -2.82 3.52
C TYR A 392 11.17 -3.72 4.56
N ILE A 393 10.83 -5.01 4.52
CA ILE A 393 11.66 -6.08 5.09
C ILE A 393 12.18 -6.90 3.92
N LEU A 394 13.46 -6.76 3.59
CA LEU A 394 14.08 -7.46 2.46
C LEU A 394 14.37 -8.92 2.82
N ASN A 395 14.29 -9.82 1.84
CA ASN A 395 14.81 -11.16 1.96
C ASN A 395 16.32 -11.15 1.66
N ASP A 396 17.15 -11.32 2.70
CA ASP A 396 18.61 -11.30 2.57
C ASP A 396 19.16 -12.54 1.84
N ASN A 397 18.34 -13.59 1.62
CA ASN A 397 18.70 -14.75 0.80
C ASN A 397 18.46 -14.52 -0.70
N ASP A 398 17.94 -13.35 -1.08
CA ASP A 398 17.75 -12.95 -2.47
C ASP A 398 18.76 -11.87 -2.87
N ASP A 399 19.83 -12.27 -3.54
CA ASP A 399 20.89 -11.36 -4.02
C ASP A 399 20.35 -10.29 -4.98
N THR A 400 19.21 -10.55 -5.63
CA THR A 400 18.55 -9.59 -6.56
C THR A 400 17.71 -8.55 -5.84
N ARG A 401 17.38 -8.78 -4.55
CA ARG A 401 16.48 -7.95 -3.74
C ARG A 401 15.11 -7.76 -4.37
N SER A 402 14.67 -8.72 -5.15
CA SER A 402 13.35 -8.70 -5.80
C SER A 402 12.25 -9.25 -4.89
N GLU A 403 12.62 -10.05 -3.87
CA GLU A 403 11.68 -10.59 -2.89
C GLU A 403 11.75 -9.83 -1.56
N TYR A 404 10.61 -9.30 -1.12
CA TYR A 404 10.50 -8.48 0.07
C TYR A 404 9.07 -8.44 0.62
N TYR A 405 8.94 -7.95 1.85
CA TYR A 405 7.65 -7.65 2.47
C TYR A 405 7.50 -6.14 2.61
N ILE A 406 6.26 -5.64 2.43
CA ILE A 406 5.90 -4.24 2.66
C ILE A 406 4.95 -4.19 3.85
N LEU A 407 5.24 -3.30 4.77
CA LEU A 407 4.44 -3.01 5.96
C LEU A 407 3.81 -1.63 5.80
N GLU A 408 2.49 -1.58 5.72
CA GLU A 408 1.73 -0.33 5.59
C GLU A 408 0.59 -0.27 6.61
N ASN A 409 0.20 0.93 7.01
CA ASN A 409 -0.91 1.16 7.94
C ASN A 409 -2.17 1.60 7.19
N ARG A 410 -3.21 0.79 7.28
CA ARG A 410 -4.55 1.07 6.75
C ARG A 410 -5.44 1.64 7.85
N GLN A 411 -5.96 2.84 7.60
CA GLN A 411 -6.89 3.53 8.51
C GLN A 411 -8.12 4.02 7.74
N PRO A 412 -9.29 4.03 8.36
CA PRO A 412 -10.50 4.58 7.76
C PRO A 412 -10.30 6.00 7.24
N SER A 413 -10.63 6.22 5.98
CA SER A 413 -10.46 7.49 5.28
C SER A 413 -11.52 7.65 4.19
N THR A 414 -11.42 8.69 3.38
CA THR A 414 -12.29 8.88 2.20
C THR A 414 -12.20 7.66 1.25
N TRP A 415 -10.99 7.16 1.02
CA TRP A 415 -10.69 6.09 0.07
C TRP A 415 -10.34 4.75 0.73
N PHE A 416 -10.62 4.60 2.02
CA PHE A 416 -10.49 3.33 2.71
C PHE A 416 -11.66 3.16 3.68
N PRO A 417 -12.59 2.22 3.38
CA PRO A 417 -13.82 2.08 4.14
C PRO A 417 -13.57 1.48 5.53
N LYS A 418 -14.24 2.04 6.54
CA LYS A 418 -14.16 1.56 7.93
C LYS A 418 -14.53 0.08 8.08
N THR A 419 -15.34 -0.45 7.18
CA THR A 419 -15.79 -1.86 7.20
C THR A 419 -14.66 -2.85 6.90
N LEU A 420 -13.57 -2.41 6.28
CA LEU A 420 -12.36 -3.22 6.08
C LEU A 420 -11.44 -3.23 7.31
N GLY A 421 -11.75 -2.47 8.37
CA GLY A 421 -10.97 -2.43 9.61
C GLY A 421 -9.90 -1.34 9.64
N SER A 422 -8.95 -1.51 10.57
CA SER A 422 -7.74 -0.68 10.70
C SER A 422 -6.58 -1.55 11.20
N GLY A 423 -5.34 -1.16 10.90
CA GLY A 423 -4.16 -1.86 11.36
C GLY A 423 -3.04 -1.96 10.32
N LEU A 424 -2.05 -2.77 10.63
CA LEU A 424 -0.92 -3.07 9.76
C LEU A 424 -1.32 -4.10 8.71
N LEU A 425 -1.21 -3.75 7.44
CA LEU A 425 -1.26 -4.69 6.33
C LEU A 425 0.16 -5.10 5.95
N ILE A 426 0.39 -6.40 5.81
CA ILE A 426 1.69 -6.94 5.39
C ILE A 426 1.52 -7.56 4.02
N MET A 427 2.24 -7.05 3.02
CA MET A 427 2.26 -7.61 1.66
C MET A 427 3.55 -8.38 1.43
N HIS A 428 3.47 -9.49 0.71
CA HIS A 428 4.61 -10.23 0.18
C HIS A 428 4.73 -9.97 -1.31
N VAL A 429 5.89 -9.53 -1.75
CA VAL A 429 6.20 -9.20 -3.14
C VAL A 429 7.43 -9.99 -3.58
N ASP A 430 7.32 -10.70 -4.71
CA ASP A 430 8.45 -11.26 -5.46
C ASP A 430 8.44 -10.68 -6.88
N TYR A 431 9.05 -9.51 -7.02
CA TYR A 431 9.05 -8.74 -8.26
C TYR A 431 9.73 -9.50 -9.40
N SER A 432 9.06 -9.57 -10.54
CA SER A 432 9.61 -10.08 -11.78
C SER A 432 9.30 -9.10 -12.92
N TYR A 433 10.34 -8.55 -13.53
CA TYR A 433 10.15 -7.65 -14.67
C TYR A 433 9.24 -8.24 -15.75
N GLY A 434 9.44 -9.52 -16.10
CA GLY A 434 8.61 -10.19 -17.11
C GLY A 434 7.14 -10.28 -16.69
N ALA A 435 6.88 -10.73 -15.45
CA ALA A 435 5.50 -10.88 -14.96
C ALA A 435 4.76 -9.54 -14.89
N TRP A 436 5.44 -8.45 -14.51
CA TRP A 436 4.86 -7.10 -14.52
C TRP A 436 4.65 -6.56 -15.93
N ALA A 437 5.66 -6.74 -16.80
CA ALA A 437 5.59 -6.29 -18.19
C ALA A 437 4.54 -7.03 -19.03
N ASP A 438 4.33 -8.30 -18.75
CA ASP A 438 3.38 -9.15 -19.47
C ASP A 438 1.98 -9.17 -18.81
N ASN A 439 1.76 -8.36 -17.76
CA ASN A 439 0.52 -8.32 -16.96
C ASN A 439 0.13 -9.69 -16.38
N GLU A 440 1.11 -10.48 -15.95
CA GLU A 440 0.96 -11.83 -15.42
C GLU A 440 1.44 -11.98 -13.97
N VAL A 441 1.29 -10.93 -13.15
CA VAL A 441 1.85 -10.85 -11.79
C VAL A 441 1.46 -12.04 -10.93
N ASN A 442 0.18 -12.40 -10.92
CA ASN A 442 -0.37 -13.46 -10.08
C ASN A 442 -0.98 -14.62 -10.89
N ASN A 443 -0.40 -14.97 -12.03
CA ASN A 443 -0.89 -16.03 -12.90
C ASN A 443 -0.41 -17.44 -12.51
N ASP A 444 0.52 -17.56 -11.57
CA ASP A 444 0.99 -18.84 -11.03
C ASP A 444 0.43 -19.09 -9.63
N ALA A 445 -0.50 -20.06 -9.53
CA ALA A 445 -1.14 -20.40 -8.26
C ALA A 445 -0.17 -20.89 -7.18
N ALA A 446 0.94 -21.50 -7.59
CA ALA A 446 1.97 -21.97 -6.67
C ALA A 446 2.95 -20.85 -6.27
N HIS A 447 2.91 -19.71 -6.95
CA HIS A 447 3.85 -18.61 -6.77
C HIS A 447 3.17 -17.26 -7.01
N GLN A 448 2.29 -16.84 -6.10
CA GLN A 448 1.72 -15.50 -6.13
C GLN A 448 2.82 -14.48 -5.87
N ARG A 449 3.05 -13.58 -6.84
CA ARG A 449 4.15 -12.61 -6.76
C ARG A 449 3.79 -11.34 -6.01
N MET A 450 2.51 -11.12 -5.81
CA MET A 450 1.99 -10.00 -5.01
C MET A 450 0.74 -10.45 -4.26
N THR A 451 0.83 -10.60 -2.95
CA THR A 451 -0.27 -11.01 -2.09
C THR A 451 -0.11 -10.43 -0.69
N ILE A 452 -1.10 -10.62 0.18
CA ILE A 452 -1.02 -10.23 1.59
C ILE A 452 -0.66 -11.42 2.47
N ILE A 453 -0.18 -11.13 3.66
CA ILE A 453 -0.07 -12.10 4.76
C ILE A 453 -1.16 -11.75 5.78
N PRO A 454 -2.30 -12.44 5.77
CA PRO A 454 -3.43 -12.11 6.63
C PRO A 454 -3.14 -12.50 8.09
N ALA A 455 -3.51 -11.62 9.04
CA ALA A 455 -3.24 -11.86 10.46
C ALA A 455 -3.97 -13.07 11.04
N ASP A 456 -5.09 -13.49 10.43
CA ASP A 456 -5.83 -14.72 10.79
C ASP A 456 -5.37 -15.97 10.00
N GLY A 457 -4.41 -15.81 9.08
CA GLY A 457 -3.89 -16.89 8.24
C GLY A 457 -4.85 -17.35 7.13
N LYS A 458 -5.87 -16.57 6.77
CA LYS A 458 -6.87 -16.96 5.76
C LYS A 458 -6.95 -15.94 4.64
N LEU A 459 -6.85 -16.38 3.40
CA LEU A 459 -7.13 -15.60 2.21
C LEU A 459 -8.53 -15.95 1.70
N VAL A 460 -9.51 -15.07 1.91
CA VAL A 460 -10.89 -15.27 1.48
C VAL A 460 -11.20 -14.36 0.29
N LYS A 461 -11.57 -14.99 -0.84
CA LYS A 461 -11.82 -14.24 -2.09
C LYS A 461 -13.03 -13.31 -1.97
N GLU A 462 -13.02 -12.24 -2.74
CA GLU A 462 -14.00 -11.15 -2.79
C GLU A 462 -15.46 -11.64 -2.93
N ASN A 463 -15.70 -12.70 -3.70
CA ASN A 463 -17.03 -13.28 -3.93
C ASN A 463 -17.55 -14.15 -2.76
N GLN A 464 -16.71 -14.42 -1.76
CA GLN A 464 -17.03 -15.24 -0.58
C GLN A 464 -16.78 -14.47 0.71
N ALA A 465 -15.97 -13.41 0.66
CA ALA A 465 -15.52 -12.68 1.83
C ALA A 465 -16.64 -11.87 2.48
N MET A 466 -16.64 -11.90 3.80
CA MET A 466 -17.43 -11.01 4.66
C MET A 466 -16.52 -9.85 5.15
N PRO A 467 -17.06 -8.73 5.61
CA PRO A 467 -16.24 -7.66 6.18
C PRO A 467 -15.29 -8.14 7.30
N SER A 468 -15.68 -9.15 8.07
CA SER A 468 -14.83 -9.76 9.11
C SER A 468 -13.59 -10.46 8.57
N ASP A 469 -13.64 -10.99 7.34
CA ASP A 469 -12.49 -11.65 6.74
C ASP A 469 -11.40 -10.61 6.45
N TYR A 470 -11.76 -9.46 5.86
CA TYR A 470 -10.81 -8.36 5.65
C TYR A 470 -10.30 -7.73 6.95
N GLN A 471 -11.16 -7.62 7.99
CA GLN A 471 -10.72 -7.17 9.31
C GLN A 471 -9.73 -8.15 9.94
N GLY A 472 -9.85 -9.45 9.60
CA GLY A 472 -8.95 -10.52 10.00
C GLY A 472 -7.57 -10.47 9.33
N ASP A 473 -7.44 -9.77 8.20
CA ASP A 473 -6.17 -9.63 7.48
C ASP A 473 -5.18 -8.69 8.19
N LEU A 474 -5.67 -7.75 8.99
CA LEU A 474 -4.89 -6.67 9.59
C LEU A 474 -4.31 -7.05 10.96
N PHE A 475 -3.08 -6.60 11.24
CA PHE A 475 -2.43 -6.73 12.53
C PHE A 475 -2.54 -5.43 13.36
N PRO A 476 -2.79 -5.49 14.71
CA PRO A 476 -3.24 -6.67 15.42
C PRO A 476 -4.68 -7.05 15.05
N GLY A 477 -5.46 -6.10 14.49
CA GLY A 477 -6.81 -6.29 13.97
C GLY A 477 -7.75 -6.96 14.98
N ILE A 478 -8.79 -7.61 14.48
CA ILE A 478 -9.75 -8.35 15.32
C ILE A 478 -9.19 -9.67 15.84
N THR A 479 -8.06 -10.13 15.31
CA THR A 479 -7.38 -11.37 15.74
C THR A 479 -6.51 -11.16 16.98
N GLU A 480 -6.22 -9.89 17.31
CA GLU A 480 -5.25 -9.51 18.35
C GLU A 480 -3.85 -10.12 18.12
N ASN A 481 -3.50 -10.42 16.84
CA ASN A 481 -2.19 -10.99 16.50
C ASN A 481 -1.13 -9.88 16.53
N THR A 482 -0.22 -9.95 17.48
CA THR A 482 0.77 -8.91 17.75
C THR A 482 2.18 -9.23 17.29
N SER A 483 2.36 -10.33 16.54
CA SER A 483 3.71 -10.76 16.12
C SER A 483 3.72 -11.52 14.80
N MET A 484 4.85 -11.45 14.09
CA MET A 484 5.11 -12.23 12.90
C MET A 484 6.59 -12.57 12.77
N SER A 485 6.89 -13.83 12.47
CA SER A 485 8.23 -14.37 12.29
C SER A 485 8.19 -15.59 11.36
N ASP A 486 9.32 -16.27 11.17
CA ASP A 486 9.36 -17.57 10.46
C ASP A 486 8.63 -18.70 11.22
N TYR A 487 8.29 -18.51 12.50
CA TYR A 487 7.75 -19.53 13.40
C TYR A 487 6.34 -19.24 13.93
N THR A 488 5.78 -18.10 13.62
CA THR A 488 4.40 -17.73 14.01
C THR A 488 3.38 -18.29 13.02
N THR A 489 2.09 -18.13 13.32
CA THR A 489 0.98 -18.40 12.40
C THR A 489 0.11 -17.15 12.33
N PRO A 490 0.08 -16.44 11.19
CA PRO A 490 0.87 -16.66 9.97
C PRO A 490 2.38 -16.46 10.17
N ALA A 491 3.18 -16.89 9.19
CA ALA A 491 4.62 -16.78 9.21
C ALA A 491 5.15 -16.03 7.97
N PHE A 492 6.35 -15.44 8.07
CA PHE A 492 7.11 -15.10 6.87
C PHE A 492 7.47 -16.40 6.13
N ALA A 493 7.11 -16.46 4.87
CA ALA A 493 7.31 -17.63 4.02
C ALA A 493 7.94 -17.21 2.69
N PRO A 494 9.22 -16.81 2.70
CA PRO A 494 9.90 -16.40 1.48
C PRO A 494 10.07 -17.58 0.52
N TYR A 495 9.96 -17.33 -0.77
CA TYR A 495 10.21 -18.32 -1.81
C TYR A 495 11.69 -18.70 -1.91
N ARG A 496 12.60 -17.76 -1.56
CA ARG A 496 14.04 -17.96 -1.58
C ARG A 496 14.59 -18.11 -0.17
N GLY A 497 15.43 -19.12 0.04
CA GLY A 497 16.14 -19.36 1.31
C GLY A 497 15.37 -20.06 2.42
N GLY A 498 14.05 -20.25 2.27
CA GLY A 498 13.21 -21.03 3.18
C GLY A 498 12.91 -20.39 4.55
N SER A 499 13.64 -19.37 4.96
CA SER A 499 13.36 -18.55 6.15
C SER A 499 13.86 -17.12 5.95
N LEU A 500 13.16 -16.15 6.52
CA LEU A 500 13.54 -14.75 6.44
C LEU A 500 14.60 -14.37 7.48
N GLY A 501 14.59 -15.04 8.64
CA GLY A 501 15.46 -14.75 9.77
C GLY A 501 15.15 -13.42 10.46
N LYS A 502 13.99 -12.84 10.19
CA LYS A 502 13.54 -11.54 10.71
C LYS A 502 12.19 -11.69 11.39
N TYR A 503 11.91 -10.80 12.34
CA TYR A 503 10.65 -10.86 13.06
C TYR A 503 10.19 -9.49 13.55
N ILE A 504 8.88 -9.38 13.75
CA ILE A 504 8.21 -8.23 14.36
C ILE A 504 7.37 -8.71 15.54
N THR A 505 7.31 -7.90 16.59
CA THR A 505 6.56 -8.18 17.82
C THR A 505 5.90 -6.92 18.36
N SER A 506 5.07 -7.08 19.37
CA SER A 506 4.40 -5.95 20.05
C SER A 506 3.67 -5.02 19.09
N ILE A 507 3.07 -5.61 18.02
CA ILE A 507 2.26 -4.83 17.09
C ILE A 507 1.07 -4.26 17.85
N SER A 508 0.91 -2.95 17.80
CA SER A 508 -0.17 -2.23 18.47
C SER A 508 -0.65 -1.06 17.63
N GLU A 509 -1.90 -0.65 17.84
CA GLU A 509 -2.49 0.49 17.18
C GLU A 509 -2.96 1.50 18.23
N SER A 510 -2.59 2.75 18.07
CA SER A 510 -3.04 3.85 18.93
C SER A 510 -3.17 5.14 18.11
N ASN A 511 -4.33 5.80 18.21
CA ASN A 511 -4.62 7.07 17.53
C ASN A 511 -4.33 7.04 16.01
N GLY A 512 -4.60 5.92 15.35
CA GLY A 512 -4.39 5.75 13.92
C GLY A 512 -2.93 5.52 13.51
N VAL A 513 -2.03 5.35 14.46
CA VAL A 513 -0.63 4.96 14.23
C VAL A 513 -0.44 3.52 14.66
N VAL A 514 0.14 2.69 13.79
CA VAL A 514 0.59 1.34 14.14
C VAL A 514 2.03 1.41 14.60
N SER A 515 2.34 0.73 15.70
CA SER A 515 3.71 0.60 16.23
C SER A 515 4.07 -0.87 16.37
N PHE A 516 5.33 -1.20 16.15
CA PHE A 516 5.86 -2.55 16.37
C PHE A 516 7.35 -2.53 16.69
N CYS A 517 7.82 -3.58 17.37
CA CYS A 517 9.25 -3.83 17.55
C CYS A 517 9.77 -4.70 16.41
N TYR A 518 10.85 -4.27 15.76
CA TYR A 518 11.54 -5.04 14.73
C TYR A 518 12.83 -5.61 15.28
N MET A 519 13.08 -6.92 15.07
CA MET A 519 14.23 -7.66 15.59
C MET A 519 14.41 -7.54 17.10
N ALA A 520 13.29 -7.40 17.84
CA ALA A 520 13.28 -7.29 19.29
C ALA A 520 12.01 -7.96 19.86
N ASP A 521 12.12 -8.52 21.09
CA ASP A 521 11.03 -9.24 21.75
C ASP A 521 9.99 -8.28 22.35
N GLY A 522 10.32 -7.01 22.47
CA GLY A 522 9.48 -5.96 23.00
C GLY A 522 10.27 -4.70 23.33
N ILE A 523 9.67 -3.79 24.09
CA ILE A 523 10.29 -2.60 24.64
C ILE A 523 10.42 -2.80 26.15
N LEU A 524 11.57 -2.49 26.72
CA LEU A 524 11.72 -2.49 28.17
C LEU A 524 10.87 -1.38 28.81
N GLU A 525 10.33 -1.68 29.96
CA GLU A 525 9.57 -0.69 30.76
C GLU A 525 10.48 0.44 31.24
N LYS A 526 9.90 1.64 31.35
CA LYS A 526 10.60 2.82 31.87
C LYS A 526 11.00 2.57 33.33
N PRO A 527 12.27 2.80 33.73
CA PRO A 527 12.66 2.73 35.12
C PRO A 527 11.82 3.65 36.01
N GLU A 528 11.36 3.16 37.13
CA GLU A 528 10.46 3.90 38.03
C GLU A 528 11.11 4.15 39.39
N ASN A 529 10.54 5.07 40.18
CA ASN A 529 10.93 5.37 41.56
C ASN A 529 12.40 5.77 41.73
N LEU A 530 12.90 6.59 40.76
CA LEU A 530 14.24 7.15 40.86
C LEU A 530 14.37 7.97 42.15
N SER A 531 15.41 7.68 42.93
CA SER A 531 15.72 8.38 44.17
C SER A 531 17.21 8.46 44.41
N ILE A 532 17.66 9.54 45.07
CA ILE A 532 19.05 9.69 45.55
C ILE A 532 19.07 9.45 47.03
N GLN A 533 19.83 8.46 47.48
CA GLN A 533 19.90 8.05 48.89
C GLN A 533 21.36 8.09 49.37
N ASN A 534 21.54 8.30 50.69
CA ASN A 534 22.84 8.12 51.33
C ASN A 534 22.96 6.68 51.82
N LYS A 535 23.93 5.95 51.33
CA LYS A 535 24.21 4.58 51.74
C LYS A 535 25.69 4.45 52.06
N ASP A 536 26.00 4.05 53.29
CA ASP A 536 27.37 3.82 53.77
C ASP A 536 28.34 5.00 53.54
N GLY A 537 27.81 6.23 53.62
CA GLY A 537 28.61 7.45 53.40
C GLY A 537 28.71 7.92 51.94
N SER A 538 28.24 7.15 51.00
CA SER A 538 28.15 7.51 49.58
C SER A 538 26.73 7.86 49.18
N ARG A 539 26.60 8.78 48.20
CA ARG A 539 25.30 9.06 47.54
C ARG A 539 25.12 8.10 46.38
N VAL A 540 23.95 7.50 46.35
CA VAL A 540 23.60 6.47 45.33
C VAL A 540 22.29 6.88 44.68
N LEU A 541 22.29 6.96 43.35
CA LEU A 541 21.08 6.99 42.56
C LEU A 541 20.53 5.58 42.46
N MET A 542 19.26 5.40 42.78
CA MET A 542 18.57 4.11 42.80
C MET A 542 17.24 4.20 42.03
N TRP A 543 16.79 3.09 41.50
CA TRP A 543 15.50 2.93 40.84
C TRP A 543 14.97 1.51 41.04
N ASN A 544 13.72 1.26 40.69
CA ASN A 544 13.18 -0.09 40.70
C ASN A 544 13.82 -0.92 39.60
N PRO A 545 14.10 -2.22 39.84
CA PRO A 545 14.54 -3.11 38.78
C PRO A 545 13.47 -3.21 37.68
N VAL A 546 13.89 -3.17 36.43
CA VAL A 546 13.03 -3.38 35.25
C VAL A 546 13.15 -4.86 34.85
N GLU A 547 12.00 -5.50 34.66
CA GLU A 547 11.96 -6.90 34.21
C GLU A 547 12.65 -7.03 32.85
N GLU A 548 13.34 -8.13 32.61
CA GLU A 548 14.14 -8.41 31.41
C GLU A 548 15.35 -7.45 31.18
N ALA A 549 15.55 -6.41 31.96
CA ALA A 549 16.73 -5.56 31.82
C ALA A 549 18.01 -6.29 32.24
N GLU A 550 19.01 -6.28 31.36
CA GLU A 550 20.34 -6.84 31.62
C GLU A 550 21.31 -5.77 32.20
N THR A 551 21.15 -4.53 31.74
CA THR A 551 21.95 -3.39 32.16
C THR A 551 21.13 -2.10 32.13
N TYR A 552 21.70 -1.02 32.67
CA TYR A 552 21.12 0.32 32.61
C TYR A 552 22.19 1.30 32.13
N CYS A 553 21.82 2.17 31.21
CA CYS A 553 22.63 3.31 30.80
C CYS A 553 22.19 4.52 31.65
N VAL A 554 23.11 5.10 32.36
CA VAL A 554 22.89 6.35 33.12
C VAL A 554 23.62 7.46 32.43
N GLU A 555 22.87 8.43 31.94
CA GLU A 555 23.39 9.67 31.37
C GLU A 555 23.28 10.78 32.42
N VAL A 556 24.35 11.55 32.55
CA VAL A 556 24.44 12.68 33.48
C VAL A 556 24.58 13.97 32.70
N TYR A 557 23.67 14.88 32.95
CA TYR A 557 23.63 16.19 32.32
C TYR A 557 23.92 17.30 33.32
N ASP A 558 24.61 18.39 32.89
CA ASP A 558 24.65 19.67 33.56
C ASP A 558 23.85 20.69 32.73
N GLY A 559 22.64 21.00 33.19
CA GLY A 559 21.67 21.67 32.34
C GLY A 559 21.31 20.82 31.09
N GLU A 560 21.58 21.33 29.90
CA GLU A 560 21.36 20.62 28.63
C GLU A 560 22.60 19.83 28.13
N THR A 561 23.74 19.96 28.81
CA THR A 561 25.01 19.38 28.35
C THR A 561 25.22 17.99 28.92
N LEU A 562 25.35 16.97 28.06
CA LEU A 562 25.73 15.62 28.48
C LEU A 562 27.18 15.61 28.94
N VAL A 563 27.42 15.34 30.21
CA VAL A 563 28.76 15.35 30.84
C VAL A 563 29.31 13.93 31.06
N LYS A 564 28.45 12.93 31.18
CA LYS A 564 28.88 11.54 31.40
C LYS A 564 27.82 10.56 30.96
N THR A 565 28.24 9.43 30.41
CA THR A 565 27.44 8.22 30.19
C THR A 565 28.11 7.06 30.89
N GLN A 566 27.35 6.25 31.62
CA GLN A 566 27.88 5.07 32.33
C GLN A 566 26.86 3.94 32.30
N ASP A 567 27.31 2.76 31.82
CA ASP A 567 26.49 1.54 31.93
C ASP A 567 26.74 0.89 33.31
N VAL A 568 25.67 0.41 33.93
CA VAL A 568 25.66 -0.29 35.22
C VAL A 568 24.83 -1.58 35.12
N SER A 569 25.28 -2.63 35.79
CA SER A 569 24.60 -3.96 35.78
C SER A 569 23.53 -4.09 36.86
N TYR A 570 23.37 -3.10 37.72
CA TYR A 570 22.43 -3.10 38.83
C TYR A 570 21.53 -1.88 38.73
N ASN A 571 20.43 -1.92 39.43
CA ASN A 571 19.44 -0.83 39.48
C ASN A 571 19.87 0.32 40.43
N PHE A 572 21.17 0.59 40.47
CA PHE A 572 21.76 1.73 41.18
C PHE A 572 23.10 2.17 40.56
N MET A 573 23.47 3.43 40.83
CA MET A 573 24.77 4.02 40.45
C MET A 573 25.34 4.82 41.62
N ASP A 574 26.61 4.60 41.98
CA ASP A 574 27.33 5.40 42.96
C ASP A 574 27.69 6.77 42.34
N LEU A 575 27.21 7.84 42.96
CA LEU A 575 27.38 9.20 42.47
C LEU A 575 28.78 9.80 42.77
N THR A 576 29.60 9.15 43.57
CA THR A 576 30.99 9.56 43.78
C THR A 576 31.82 9.51 42.50
N THR A 577 31.35 8.69 41.52
CA THR A 577 32.00 8.58 40.21
C THR A 577 31.59 9.68 39.21
N VAL A 578 30.63 10.53 39.54
CA VAL A 578 30.02 11.51 38.60
C VAL A 578 30.86 12.79 38.47
N GLY A 579 31.68 13.08 39.45
CA GLY A 579 32.39 14.35 39.50
C GLY A 579 31.56 15.52 40.01
N LEU A 580 32.05 16.74 39.88
CA LEU A 580 31.39 17.95 40.34
C LEU A 580 30.49 18.54 39.25
N VAL A 581 29.18 18.29 39.35
CA VAL A 581 28.17 18.85 38.46
C VAL A 581 27.25 19.75 39.28
N LYS A 582 26.96 20.96 38.82
CA LYS A 582 26.20 21.98 39.63
C LYS A 582 24.70 21.63 39.69
N HIS A 583 24.11 21.27 38.58
CA HIS A 583 22.68 20.96 38.46
C HIS A 583 22.47 19.65 37.74
N PRO A 584 22.88 18.51 38.30
CA PRO A 584 22.84 17.26 37.62
C PRO A 584 21.40 16.82 37.37
N THR A 585 21.15 16.47 36.11
CA THR A 585 19.99 15.67 35.72
C THR A 585 20.49 14.30 35.31
N PHE A 586 19.91 13.26 35.88
CA PHE A 586 20.21 11.88 35.59
C PHE A 586 19.10 11.31 34.72
N LYS A 587 19.46 10.71 33.60
CA LYS A 587 18.56 9.91 32.76
C LYS A 587 18.96 8.46 32.87
N VAL A 588 18.02 7.61 33.22
CA VAL A 588 18.22 6.17 33.37
C VAL A 588 17.44 5.43 32.31
N ILE A 589 18.12 4.60 31.52
CA ILE A 589 17.56 3.83 30.40
C ILE A 589 17.89 2.36 30.64
N ALA A 590 16.88 1.49 30.75
CA ALA A 590 17.07 0.06 30.83
C ALA A 590 17.44 -0.53 29.46
N LYS A 591 18.36 -1.51 29.44
CA LYS A 591 18.88 -2.14 28.22
C LYS A 591 18.91 -3.66 28.35
N ALA A 592 18.60 -4.36 27.26
CA ALA A 592 18.80 -5.81 27.10
C ALA A 592 19.07 -6.15 25.64
N ALA A 593 19.73 -7.29 25.38
CA ALA A 593 20.12 -7.68 24.03
C ALA A 593 18.91 -7.91 23.11
N ARG A 594 17.82 -8.48 23.67
CA ARG A 594 16.62 -8.88 22.89
C ARG A 594 15.46 -7.87 22.93
N TYR A 595 15.61 -6.73 23.62
CA TYR A 595 14.57 -5.73 23.77
C TYR A 595 15.03 -4.36 23.25
N VAL A 596 14.09 -3.57 22.78
CA VAL A 596 14.33 -2.14 22.53
C VAL A 596 14.59 -1.46 23.87
N ASP A 597 15.52 -0.53 23.89
CA ASP A 597 15.87 0.21 25.09
C ASP A 597 14.63 0.95 25.64
N SER A 598 14.52 1.05 26.97
CA SER A 598 13.37 1.72 27.61
C SER A 598 13.32 3.20 27.31
N PRO A 599 12.16 3.85 27.44
CA PRO A 599 12.13 5.30 27.63
C PRO A 599 12.98 5.73 28.82
N ALA A 600 13.64 6.90 28.71
CA ALA A 600 14.46 7.43 29.80
C ALA A 600 13.58 7.86 30.99
N ALA A 601 13.98 7.45 32.18
CA ALA A 601 13.46 8.03 33.42
C ALA A 601 14.41 9.12 33.90
N GLU A 602 13.90 10.23 34.39
CA GLU A 602 14.68 11.40 34.72
C GLU A 602 14.50 11.81 36.21
N ILE A 603 15.60 12.24 36.82
CA ILE A 603 15.60 12.91 38.12
C ILE A 603 16.64 14.03 38.11
N SER A 604 16.24 15.22 38.52
CA SER A 604 17.14 16.36 38.73
C SER A 604 17.41 16.54 40.22
N PHE A 605 18.62 16.96 40.52
CA PHE A 605 19.03 17.17 41.89
C PHE A 605 19.81 18.47 42.01
N GLU A 606 19.36 19.35 42.88
CA GLU A 606 20.07 20.57 43.23
C GLU A 606 21.14 20.28 44.24
N ASN A 607 22.41 20.51 43.88
CA ASN A 607 23.58 20.34 44.72
C ASN A 607 23.82 18.90 45.26
N PRO A 608 24.16 17.92 44.41
CA PRO A 608 24.29 16.52 44.76
C PRO A 608 25.35 16.20 45.83
N LEU A 609 26.29 17.09 46.04
CA LEU A 609 27.45 16.83 46.91
C LEU A 609 27.47 17.71 48.17
N GLY A 610 26.56 18.70 48.30
CA GLY A 610 26.60 19.64 49.40
C GLY A 610 27.90 20.45 49.50
N VAL A 611 28.49 20.69 48.31
CA VAL A 611 29.78 21.43 48.18
C VAL A 611 29.48 22.88 47.84
N GLU A 612 29.94 23.78 48.58
CA GLU A 612 29.90 25.23 48.32
C GLU A 612 31.19 25.65 47.59
N ASN A 613 31.04 26.50 46.57
CA ASN A 613 32.21 27.15 45.98
C ASN A 613 32.81 28.15 47.00
N ILE A 614 34.14 28.36 46.91
CA ILE A 614 34.83 29.38 47.69
C ILE A 614 34.46 30.78 47.15
N THR A 615 33.24 31.21 47.31
CA THR A 615 32.78 32.56 46.95
C THR A 615 32.05 33.17 48.13
N GLY A 616 32.73 34.04 48.87
CA GLY A 616 32.14 34.86 49.89
C GLY A 616 32.10 34.25 51.28
N GLY A 617 33.22 34.20 51.97
CA GLY A 617 33.31 33.91 53.39
C GLY A 617 33.13 35.16 54.25
N ASN A 618 32.64 34.98 55.52
CA ASN A 618 32.61 36.03 56.48
C ASN A 618 34.07 36.38 56.88
N GLY A 619 34.53 37.57 56.54
CA GLY A 619 35.83 38.03 56.89
C GLY A 619 36.08 37.95 58.39
N GLY A 620 37.14 37.28 58.81
CA GLY A 620 37.54 37.13 60.22
C GLY A 620 37.28 35.77 60.84
N GLU A 621 36.91 34.76 60.12
CA GLU A 621 36.79 33.37 60.55
C GLU A 621 38.01 32.54 60.03
N GLU A 622 38.64 31.77 60.88
CA GLU A 622 39.74 30.86 60.53
C GLU A 622 39.25 29.43 60.45
N TYR A 623 39.84 28.66 59.48
CA TYR A 623 39.46 27.31 59.15
C TYR A 623 40.66 26.37 59.21
N ASP A 624 40.44 25.17 59.77
CA ASP A 624 41.32 24.02 59.49
C ASP A 624 40.81 23.32 58.24
N VAL A 625 41.68 23.03 57.30
CA VAL A 625 41.40 22.44 55.97
C VAL A 625 41.82 20.99 55.95
N TYR A 626 40.88 20.12 55.56
CA TYR A 626 41.14 18.68 55.43
C TYR A 626 40.83 18.23 53.99
N THR A 627 41.52 17.11 53.58
CA THR A 627 41.05 16.38 52.40
C THR A 627 39.70 15.72 52.65
N ILE A 628 39.09 15.21 51.57
CA ILE A 628 37.82 14.49 51.70
C ILE A 628 37.96 13.16 52.51
N GLU A 629 39.19 12.64 52.59
CA GLU A 629 39.55 11.48 53.41
C GLU A 629 39.82 11.83 54.88
N GLY A 630 39.70 13.11 55.22
CA GLY A 630 39.89 13.61 56.60
C GLY A 630 41.34 13.89 56.98
N VAL A 631 42.28 13.97 56.03
CA VAL A 631 43.67 14.32 56.25
C VAL A 631 43.77 15.82 56.39
N LEU A 632 44.35 16.33 57.50
CA LEU A 632 44.57 17.74 57.71
C LEU A 632 45.68 18.26 56.78
N LEU A 633 45.30 19.23 55.89
CA LEU A 633 46.19 19.89 54.96
C LEU A 633 46.86 21.14 55.55
N CYS A 634 46.08 22.02 56.16
CA CYS A 634 46.56 23.24 56.74
C CYS A 634 45.62 23.70 57.88
N LYS A 635 46.17 24.51 58.83
CA LYS A 635 45.45 25.06 59.95
C LYS A 635 45.40 26.60 59.86
N ASP A 636 44.37 27.16 60.57
CA ASP A 636 44.32 28.60 60.86
C ASP A 636 44.31 29.45 59.55
N LYS A 637 43.61 28.97 58.49
CA LYS A 637 43.49 29.68 57.22
C LYS A 637 42.30 30.61 57.24
N ALA A 638 42.55 31.90 56.92
CA ALA A 638 41.47 32.82 56.62
C ALA A 638 40.82 32.48 55.28
N TRP A 639 39.60 32.96 55.09
CA TRP A 639 38.80 32.58 53.88
C TRP A 639 39.50 32.96 52.57
N ASP A 640 40.14 34.13 52.51
CA ASP A 640 40.89 34.63 51.37
C ASP A 640 42.16 33.81 51.04
N GLU A 641 42.72 33.14 52.04
CA GLU A 641 43.88 32.22 51.84
C GLU A 641 43.48 30.84 51.32
N LEU A 642 42.19 30.54 51.27
CA LEU A 642 41.67 29.27 50.72
C LEU A 642 41.69 29.25 49.20
N GLU A 643 41.78 30.42 48.53
CA GLU A 643 41.93 30.54 47.07
C GLU A 643 43.28 29.95 46.55
N ASP A 644 44.27 29.83 47.45
CA ASP A 644 45.55 29.22 47.15
C ASP A 644 45.57 27.68 47.15
N LEU A 645 44.47 27.07 47.56
CA LEU A 645 44.34 25.59 47.51
C LEU A 645 44.29 25.09 46.05
N PRO A 646 44.85 23.91 45.73
CA PRO A 646 44.75 23.34 44.41
C PRO A 646 43.30 23.30 43.86
N ASN A 647 43.15 23.77 42.61
CA ASN A 647 41.87 23.78 41.93
C ASN A 647 41.35 22.35 41.65
N ASP A 648 40.05 22.22 41.45
CA ASP A 648 39.35 20.97 41.10
C ASP A 648 39.41 19.87 42.15
N LYS A 649 39.64 20.24 43.43
CA LYS A 649 39.56 19.32 44.56
C LYS A 649 38.51 19.74 45.58
N ILE A 650 37.92 18.78 46.24
CA ILE A 650 37.00 18.99 47.36
C ILE A 650 37.80 19.01 48.65
N TYR A 651 37.49 20.00 49.48
CA TYR A 651 38.04 20.16 50.80
C TYR A 651 36.97 20.21 51.86
N ILE A 652 37.33 19.76 53.07
CA ILE A 652 36.50 19.90 54.26
C ILE A 652 37.08 21.01 55.10
N LEU A 653 36.33 22.09 55.32
CA LEU A 653 36.69 23.20 56.18
C LEU A 653 36.03 23.03 57.56
N ARG A 654 36.77 23.11 58.63
CA ARG A 654 36.27 23.16 59.99
C ARG A 654 36.51 24.56 60.58
N SER A 655 35.45 25.31 60.84
CA SER A 655 35.51 26.62 61.47
C SER A 655 35.98 26.49 62.90
N LYS A 656 36.93 27.32 63.30
CA LYS A 656 37.39 27.38 64.70
C LYS A 656 36.49 28.18 65.62
N LYS A 657 35.73 29.11 65.05
CA LYS A 657 34.82 29.96 65.81
C LYS A 657 33.48 29.29 66.07
N SER A 658 32.90 28.65 65.06
CA SER A 658 31.57 28.03 65.15
C SER A 658 31.60 26.51 65.31
N ASN A 659 32.76 25.89 65.18
CA ASN A 659 32.98 24.44 65.11
C ASN A 659 32.12 23.75 64.02
N THR A 660 31.63 24.53 63.07
CA THR A 660 30.88 24.01 61.89
C THR A 660 31.84 23.44 60.87
N VAL A 661 31.34 22.47 60.10
CA VAL A 661 32.11 21.84 59.03
C VAL A 661 31.42 22.18 57.73
N LYS A 662 32.20 22.68 56.74
CA LYS A 662 31.73 22.99 55.38
C LYS A 662 32.54 22.16 54.38
N LYS A 663 31.89 21.72 53.32
CA LYS A 663 32.50 21.10 52.13
C LYS A 663 32.66 22.19 51.08
N ILE A 664 33.87 22.40 50.58
CA ILE A 664 34.14 23.41 49.55
C ILE A 664 34.88 22.80 48.37
N VAL A 665 34.77 23.42 47.21
CA VAL A 665 35.63 23.18 46.06
C VAL A 665 36.33 24.48 45.69
N ASN A 666 37.66 24.37 45.38
CA ASN A 666 38.38 25.47 44.82
C ASN A 666 38.45 25.31 43.31
N GLY A 667 37.82 26.18 42.52
CA GLY A 667 37.83 26.22 41.08
C GLY A 667 36.81 27.23 40.55
N GLN A 668 37.22 27.98 39.51
CA GLN A 668 36.33 28.79 38.70
C GLN A 668 35.69 27.86 37.68
N TYR A 669 34.36 27.70 37.77
CA TYR A 669 33.58 27.18 36.68
C TYR A 669 33.09 28.37 35.83
N GLU A 670 33.57 28.49 34.59
CA GLU A 670 32.95 29.31 33.55
C GLU A 670 31.63 28.74 33.07
#